data_baf39d1e7d8cd7808bea376f22518f77
#
_entry.id   baf39d1e7d8cd7808bea376f22518f77
#
_cell.length_a   1.000
_cell.length_b   1.000
_cell.length_c   1.000
_cell.angle_alpha   90.00
_cell.angle_beta   90.00
_cell.angle_gamma   90.00
#
_symmetry.space_group_name_H-M   'P 1'
#
loop_
_entity.id
_entity.type
_entity.pdbx_description
1 polymer ?
#
loop_
_entity_poly.entity_id
_entity_poly.type
_entity_poly.pdbx_seq_one_letter_code
_entity_poly.pdbx_strand_id
1 'polypeptide(L)'
;MEGALIARDRVGVQDFVLLDSHTSETAFLNNLRKRYQENLIYTYIGTLLVSVNPYQELDIYTMTQMQLYRGVNFFELPPHLYAIADNAYRLMCSEYNNHFILISGESGAGKTEASKKILQYYAVTCPTTEQLQVVRDRLLLSNPVLEAFGNAKTLRNDNSSRFGKYMDIQFDFKGKCAKVFSINDKNDWKIVRKAFSIIDFTERDLQHLFGIVASVLHLGNIQFEEDSNGHSIIRDGTQIKWISKLLGAHLSILQEALTHRKIEARSEEVLSPLNVDMAFYARDAVAKAIYGRTFTWLVNKINNSLANKDSTRKTVIGLLDIYGFEVLDTNSFEQFCINYCNEKLQQLLIEMTLKAEQEEYKLEGIEWEQIPYFNNKIICDLVEEKHKGIISILDEECLRPGEATDLSFLEKLEEKVGDHAHFVTRKLADQKTRKSIDWVDFRLLHYAGEVTYSAVGFLEKNNDLLYRNLKEVLCNSKNGIIRECFLLSELDNRRRPETVATQFKNSLTSLIEILMSKEPSYVRCIKPNELKEPGKFDDFLIRHQVKYLGLMEHLRVRRAGFAYRRKYEIFLQRYKSLCPATWPNWNGPAAEGVEKLIKHLGYKPEEYKLGRTKIFIRFPKTLFATEDAFELRKYILVSRLQAKYKGRLGKREFKKKRDAAIKLEACWRGVLARKAAKKRSWAVQIIRKFIKGFINRKKPLCPEDVEFVRLVQYNYLMKLRDHLPKNVLDKSWLQPPSILEEVSEMLQNMCIRNLVRKYCQGVPPERKVQLEQKVVTSAVFRGKKEGYQQSINQPFMDTRLKESDLNPRVLQLIQGEKIKYVTPVIKYDRNGFKARERLLVLTQASACVVEMAKIKQKIDYSTLKGISTSNLSDGIVVIHVPEDNKQKGDAILHCEHIFETVTKLCMLANKQNLVKVVQGSLRFRVGSGKEGTMVFTVGQEPQVFKAKNGQLTVVSTQMSS
;
A
#
# COMPACT_ATOMS: atom_id res chain seq x y z
N MET A 1 30.79 2.85 -15.22
CA MET A 1 30.87 3.60 -13.95
C MET A 1 30.63 5.09 -14.08
N GLU A 2 31.07 5.76 -15.13
CA GLU A 2 30.87 7.21 -15.35
C GLU A 2 29.38 7.62 -15.50
N GLY A 3 28.55 6.81 -16.13
CA GLY A 3 27.11 7.11 -16.25
C GLY A 3 26.34 7.07 -14.92
N ALA A 4 26.82 6.29 -13.92
CA ALA A 4 26.23 6.22 -12.58
C ALA A 4 26.63 7.43 -11.71
N LEU A 5 27.80 8.02 -11.94
CA LEU A 5 28.27 9.24 -11.28
C LEU A 5 27.43 10.46 -11.69
N ILE A 6 27.12 10.58 -12.99
CA ILE A 6 26.29 11.68 -13.54
C ILE A 6 24.84 11.62 -12.99
N ALA A 7 24.28 10.43 -12.80
CA ALA A 7 22.96 10.27 -12.17
C ALA A 7 22.99 10.65 -10.68
N ARG A 8 24.06 10.31 -9.95
CA ARG A 8 24.24 10.68 -8.54
C ARG A 8 24.35 12.20 -8.34
N ASP A 9 24.99 12.91 -9.23
CA ASP A 9 25.14 14.37 -9.15
C ASP A 9 23.83 15.13 -9.39
N ARG A 10 22.93 14.55 -10.19
CA ARG A 10 21.59 15.15 -10.47
C ARG A 10 20.58 14.87 -9.35
N VAL A 11 20.56 13.65 -8.83
CA VAL A 11 19.47 13.14 -8.01
C VAL A 11 19.86 12.99 -6.53
N GLY A 12 21.15 13.10 -6.21
CA GLY A 12 21.71 12.84 -4.88
C GLY A 12 21.89 11.35 -4.57
N VAL A 13 22.56 11.06 -3.45
CA VAL A 13 22.85 9.68 -3.02
C VAL A 13 21.64 9.07 -2.32
N GLN A 14 21.42 7.77 -2.54
CA GLN A 14 20.32 7.01 -1.93
C GLN A 14 20.59 6.61 -0.47
N ASP A 15 21.86 6.50 -0.10
CA ASP A 15 22.29 6.24 1.26
C ASP A 15 23.34 7.27 1.66
N PHE A 16 23.13 7.96 2.76
CA PHE A 16 24.06 8.96 3.29
C PHE A 16 25.43 8.40 3.66
N VAL A 17 25.52 7.12 3.94
CA VAL A 17 26.81 6.43 4.17
C VAL A 17 27.74 6.55 2.95
N LEU A 18 27.16 6.76 1.75
CA LEU A 18 27.89 6.91 0.49
C LEU A 18 28.29 8.36 0.16
N LEU A 19 27.94 9.35 1.01
CA LEU A 19 28.42 10.73 0.87
C LEU A 19 29.93 10.80 1.05
N ASP A 20 30.58 11.73 0.33
CA ASP A 20 32.04 11.91 0.38
C ASP A 20 32.59 12.21 1.80
N SER A 21 33.91 12.05 1.99
CA SER A 21 34.61 12.06 3.27
C SER A 21 34.40 13.31 4.14
N HIS A 22 34.01 14.43 3.60
CA HIS A 22 33.67 15.65 4.33
C HIS A 22 32.17 15.83 4.51
N THR A 23 31.55 14.96 5.26
CA THR A 23 30.11 15.01 5.54
C THR A 23 29.81 16.18 6.48
N SER A 24 29.56 17.35 5.93
CA SER A 24 29.02 18.48 6.66
C SER A 24 27.48 18.37 6.74
N GLU A 25 26.89 18.97 7.73
CA GLU A 25 25.43 19.12 7.84
C GLU A 25 24.83 19.76 6.57
N THR A 26 25.56 20.70 5.95
CA THR A 26 25.18 21.33 4.69
C THR A 26 25.13 20.33 3.54
N ALA A 27 26.08 19.41 3.43
CA ALA A 27 26.08 18.36 2.41
C ALA A 27 24.91 17.41 2.61
N PHE A 28 24.58 17.08 3.85
CA PHE A 28 23.42 16.28 4.21
C PHE A 28 22.12 16.94 3.78
N LEU A 29 21.91 18.22 4.12
CA LEU A 29 20.73 18.99 3.74
C LEU A 29 20.59 19.15 2.22
N ASN A 30 21.70 19.42 1.53
CA ASN A 30 21.71 19.54 0.07
C ASN A 30 21.30 18.23 -0.61
N ASN A 31 21.73 17.09 -0.08
CA ASN A 31 21.31 15.79 -0.59
C ASN A 31 19.82 15.55 -0.38
N LEU A 32 19.28 15.84 0.81
CA LEU A 32 17.84 15.75 1.07
C LEU A 32 17.04 16.65 0.14
N ARG A 33 17.49 17.90 -0.03
CA ARG A 33 16.82 18.86 -0.91
C ARG A 33 16.78 18.39 -2.36
N LYS A 34 17.92 17.99 -2.93
CA LYS A 34 18.00 17.46 -4.30
C LYS A 34 17.02 16.29 -4.49
N ARG A 35 17.00 15.34 -3.58
CA ARG A 35 16.12 14.19 -3.65
C ARG A 35 14.64 14.57 -3.51
N TYR A 36 14.35 15.47 -2.59
CA TYR A 36 12.98 15.96 -2.37
C TYR A 36 12.43 16.69 -3.61
N GLN A 37 13.24 17.51 -4.27
CA GLN A 37 12.87 18.20 -5.51
C GLN A 37 12.52 17.24 -6.65
N GLU A 38 13.14 16.07 -6.68
CA GLU A 38 12.86 14.99 -7.64
C GLU A 38 11.77 14.01 -7.16
N ASN A 39 11.03 14.35 -6.11
CA ASN A 39 10.03 13.50 -5.45
C ASN A 39 10.59 12.18 -4.90
N LEU A 40 11.88 12.10 -4.65
CA LEU A 40 12.55 10.96 -4.01
C LEU A 40 12.57 11.16 -2.50
N ILE A 41 11.44 10.89 -1.87
CA ILE A 41 11.19 11.22 -0.46
C ILE A 41 11.94 10.34 0.54
N TYR A 42 12.50 9.21 0.11
CA TYR A 42 13.18 8.25 0.97
C TYR A 42 14.69 8.25 0.77
N THR A 43 15.44 8.22 1.87
CA THR A 43 16.91 8.14 1.85
C THR A 43 17.37 7.29 3.02
N TYR A 44 18.35 6.41 2.82
CA TYR A 44 18.90 5.59 3.89
C TYR A 44 20.01 6.30 4.69
N ILE A 45 20.17 5.89 5.95
CA ILE A 45 21.40 6.00 6.74
C ILE A 45 21.72 4.58 7.22
N GLY A 46 22.34 3.79 6.36
CA GLY A 46 22.47 2.35 6.59
C GLY A 46 21.09 1.68 6.69
N THR A 47 20.74 1.11 7.83
CA THR A 47 19.45 0.43 8.05
C THR A 47 18.31 1.35 8.52
N LEU A 48 18.61 2.61 8.81
CA LEU A 48 17.61 3.62 9.17
C LEU A 48 17.06 4.27 7.90
N LEU A 49 15.76 4.47 7.80
CA LEU A 49 15.11 5.17 6.71
C LEU A 49 14.72 6.59 7.13
N VAL A 50 15.18 7.57 6.37
CA VAL A 50 14.73 8.96 6.45
C VAL A 50 13.62 9.17 5.42
N SER A 51 12.49 9.69 5.85
CA SER A 51 11.32 9.99 5.01
C SER A 51 10.99 11.48 5.12
N VAL A 52 10.98 12.20 4.01
CA VAL A 52 10.55 13.60 3.94
C VAL A 52 9.12 13.66 3.43
N ASN A 53 8.22 14.26 4.19
CA ASN A 53 6.79 14.30 3.83
C ASN A 53 6.57 15.13 2.55
N PRO A 54 6.05 14.57 1.45
CA PRO A 54 5.87 15.29 0.19
C PRO A 54 4.64 16.23 0.19
N TYR A 55 3.70 16.09 1.15
CA TYR A 55 2.39 16.76 1.17
C TYR A 55 1.58 16.62 -0.13
N GLN A 56 1.84 15.56 -0.89
CA GLN A 56 1.12 15.18 -2.10
C GLN A 56 1.11 13.65 -2.27
N GLU A 57 0.16 13.14 -3.02
CA GLU A 57 0.15 11.72 -3.39
C GLU A 57 1.23 11.44 -4.44
N LEU A 58 1.98 10.37 -4.22
CA LEU A 58 3.01 9.88 -5.14
C LEU A 58 2.68 8.46 -5.57
N ASP A 59 2.91 8.14 -6.84
CA ASP A 59 2.65 6.82 -7.43
C ASP A 59 3.68 5.74 -7.02
N ILE A 60 4.29 5.89 -5.84
CA ILE A 60 5.28 4.96 -5.29
C ILE A 60 4.66 3.86 -4.40
N TYR A 61 3.34 3.88 -4.18
CA TYR A 61 2.64 2.96 -3.27
C TYR A 61 1.71 1.99 -3.98
N THR A 62 1.92 1.77 -5.26
CA THR A 62 1.08 0.89 -6.08
C THR A 62 1.27 -0.59 -5.73
N MET A 63 0.29 -1.42 -6.09
CA MET A 63 0.37 -2.89 -5.94
C MET A 63 1.61 -3.48 -6.66
N THR A 64 1.97 -2.92 -7.80
CA THR A 64 3.17 -3.33 -8.55
C THR A 64 4.43 -3.05 -7.75
N GLN A 65 4.52 -1.89 -7.10
CA GLN A 65 5.65 -1.55 -6.22
C GLN A 65 5.72 -2.50 -5.02
N MET A 66 4.59 -2.83 -4.38
CA MET A 66 4.57 -3.80 -3.26
C MET A 66 5.14 -5.15 -3.68
N GLN A 67 4.76 -5.67 -4.86
CA GLN A 67 5.29 -6.92 -5.37
C GLN A 67 6.77 -6.84 -5.75
N LEU A 68 7.24 -5.69 -6.23
CA LEU A 68 8.63 -5.46 -6.59
C LEU A 68 9.56 -5.59 -5.37
N TYR A 69 9.17 -5.06 -4.21
CA TYR A 69 9.95 -5.10 -2.97
C TYR A 69 9.88 -6.45 -2.23
N ARG A 70 8.98 -7.33 -2.62
CA ARG A 70 8.76 -8.62 -1.96
C ARG A 70 9.94 -9.58 -2.19
N GLY A 71 10.61 -9.97 -1.12
CA GLY A 71 11.69 -10.96 -1.16
C GLY A 71 13.01 -10.45 -1.75
N VAL A 72 13.14 -9.15 -1.99
CA VAL A 72 14.34 -8.51 -2.53
C VAL A 72 15.28 -8.10 -1.39
N ASN A 73 16.58 -8.11 -1.61
CA ASN A 73 17.53 -7.68 -0.59
C ASN A 73 17.40 -6.19 -0.30
N PHE A 74 17.65 -5.81 0.96
CA PHE A 74 17.33 -4.49 1.51
C PHE A 74 17.83 -3.29 0.69
N PHE A 75 19.02 -3.33 0.11
CA PHE A 75 19.56 -2.21 -0.65
C PHE A 75 19.57 -2.41 -2.17
N GLU A 76 18.97 -3.47 -2.65
CA GLU A 76 18.96 -3.83 -4.07
C GLU A 76 18.04 -2.89 -4.87
N LEU A 77 16.98 -2.42 -4.24
CA LEU A 77 16.05 -1.44 -4.77
C LEU A 77 16.21 -0.07 -4.10
N PRO A 78 15.67 1.01 -4.68
CA PRO A 78 15.71 2.34 -4.09
C PRO A 78 15.13 2.37 -2.67
N PRO A 79 15.56 3.34 -1.81
CA PRO A 79 15.02 3.48 -0.47
C PRO A 79 13.50 3.58 -0.46
N HIS A 80 12.84 2.76 0.37
CA HIS A 80 11.39 2.74 0.48
C HIS A 80 10.92 2.13 1.81
N LEU A 81 9.74 2.52 2.27
CA LEU A 81 9.09 1.90 3.44
C LEU A 81 8.90 0.39 3.29
N TYR A 82 8.59 -0.06 2.07
CA TYR A 82 8.39 -1.48 1.78
C TYR A 82 9.67 -2.30 1.96
N ALA A 83 10.84 -1.70 1.70
CA ALA A 83 12.11 -2.38 1.96
C ALA A 83 12.33 -2.61 3.46
N ILE A 84 12.00 -1.63 4.32
CA ILE A 84 12.06 -1.78 5.79
C ILE A 84 11.09 -2.87 6.25
N ALA A 85 9.85 -2.83 5.75
CA ALA A 85 8.82 -3.80 6.10
C ALA A 85 9.21 -5.22 5.67
N ASP A 86 9.66 -5.41 4.43
CA ASP A 86 10.07 -6.72 3.93
C ASP A 86 11.30 -7.26 4.67
N ASN A 87 12.26 -6.40 4.94
CA ASN A 87 13.46 -6.78 5.69
C ASN A 87 13.13 -7.24 7.12
N ALA A 88 12.28 -6.50 7.84
CA ALA A 88 11.82 -6.90 9.17
C ALA A 88 11.08 -8.24 9.13
N TYR A 89 10.20 -8.44 8.15
CA TYR A 89 9.47 -9.70 7.95
C TYR A 89 10.42 -10.88 7.65
N ARG A 90 11.38 -10.69 6.75
CA ARG A 90 12.33 -11.76 6.39
C ARG A 90 13.27 -12.12 7.54
N LEU A 91 13.78 -11.12 8.26
CA LEU A 91 14.62 -11.35 9.44
C LEU A 91 13.82 -12.10 10.52
N MET A 92 12.59 -11.68 10.79
CA MET A 92 11.71 -12.39 11.71
C MET A 92 11.52 -13.86 11.30
N CYS A 93 11.27 -14.14 10.03
CA CYS A 93 11.09 -15.51 9.53
C CYS A 93 12.39 -16.34 9.53
N SER A 94 13.56 -15.70 9.36
CA SER A 94 14.85 -16.42 9.30
C SER A 94 15.49 -16.64 10.67
N GLU A 95 15.30 -15.70 11.59
CA GLU A 95 15.95 -15.70 12.91
C GLU A 95 14.97 -16.08 14.04
N TYR A 96 13.66 -16.11 13.75
CA TYR A 96 12.59 -16.38 14.72
C TYR A 96 12.55 -15.38 15.89
N ASN A 97 13.10 -14.16 15.68
CA ASN A 97 13.08 -13.08 16.63
C ASN A 97 11.91 -12.13 16.34
N ASN A 98 11.31 -11.59 17.39
CA ASN A 98 10.31 -10.54 17.24
C ASN A 98 10.99 -9.23 16.81
N HIS A 99 10.31 -8.46 15.96
CA HIS A 99 10.78 -7.18 15.45
C HIS A 99 9.83 -6.05 15.83
N PHE A 100 10.33 -4.81 15.80
CA PHE A 100 9.46 -3.64 15.79
C PHE A 100 9.98 -2.58 14.81
N ILE A 101 9.07 -1.76 14.32
CA ILE A 101 9.37 -0.61 13.46
C ILE A 101 8.92 0.64 14.22
N LEU A 102 9.88 1.45 14.65
CA LEU A 102 9.63 2.73 15.30
C LEU A 102 9.58 3.85 14.26
N ILE A 103 8.44 4.50 14.14
CA ILE A 103 8.24 5.64 13.26
C ILE A 103 8.22 6.91 14.10
N SER A 104 9.17 7.80 13.91
CA SER A 104 9.34 9.01 14.69
C SER A 104 9.53 10.25 13.81
N GLY A 105 9.29 11.42 14.37
CA GLY A 105 9.34 12.71 13.69
C GLY A 105 8.36 13.69 14.32
N GLU A 106 8.36 14.95 13.90
CA GLU A 106 7.43 15.97 14.38
C GLU A 106 5.97 15.70 14.00
N SER A 107 5.07 16.46 14.63
CA SER A 107 3.65 16.44 14.23
C SER A 107 3.49 16.93 12.78
N GLY A 108 2.78 16.18 11.95
CA GLY A 108 2.62 16.47 10.52
C GLY A 108 3.76 15.98 9.63
N ALA A 109 4.78 15.28 10.16
CA ALA A 109 5.87 14.71 9.36
C ALA A 109 5.48 13.42 8.58
N GLY A 110 4.24 12.94 8.66
CA GLY A 110 3.76 11.78 7.90
C GLY A 110 3.91 10.43 8.60
N LYS A 111 4.11 10.38 9.92
CA LYS A 111 4.28 9.13 10.70
C LYS A 111 3.12 8.14 10.51
N THR A 112 1.91 8.61 10.72
CA THR A 112 0.69 7.79 10.60
C THR A 112 0.47 7.29 9.19
N GLU A 113 0.77 8.10 8.17
CA GLU A 113 0.72 7.66 6.78
C GLU A 113 1.77 6.57 6.48
N ALA A 114 2.99 6.73 6.99
CA ALA A 114 4.01 5.69 6.88
C ALA A 114 3.57 4.38 7.55
N SER A 115 2.98 4.45 8.74
CA SER A 115 2.40 3.30 9.45
C SER A 115 1.32 2.60 8.62
N LYS A 116 0.37 3.34 8.06
CA LYS A 116 -0.69 2.82 7.18
C LYS A 116 -0.11 2.11 5.95
N LYS A 117 0.93 2.69 5.30
CA LYS A 117 1.58 2.09 4.12
C LYS A 117 2.31 0.78 4.45
N ILE A 118 2.96 0.69 5.62
CA ILE A 118 3.58 -0.55 6.09
C ILE A 118 2.51 -1.63 6.35
N LEU A 119 1.42 -1.30 7.03
CA LEU A 119 0.30 -2.22 7.25
C LEU A 119 -0.31 -2.71 5.93
N GLN A 120 -0.49 -1.83 4.96
CA GLN A 120 -0.96 -2.18 3.62
C GLN A 120 0.02 -3.13 2.91
N TYR A 121 1.33 -2.91 3.06
CA TYR A 121 2.34 -3.79 2.51
C TYR A 121 2.22 -5.21 3.06
N TYR A 122 2.17 -5.38 4.37
CA TYR A 122 2.00 -6.70 4.99
C TYR A 122 0.67 -7.35 4.61
N ALA A 123 -0.39 -6.57 4.53
CA ALA A 123 -1.70 -7.04 4.11
C ALA A 123 -1.71 -7.66 2.70
N VAL A 124 -0.84 -7.17 1.80
CA VAL A 124 -0.76 -7.62 0.39
C VAL A 124 0.29 -8.71 0.17
N THR A 125 1.41 -8.64 0.88
CA THR A 125 2.58 -9.46 0.58
C THR A 125 2.68 -10.74 1.42
N CYS A 126 2.09 -10.75 2.61
CA CYS A 126 2.09 -11.94 3.47
C CYS A 126 1.11 -13.00 2.95
N PRO A 127 1.43 -14.30 3.11
CA PRO A 127 0.52 -15.38 2.74
C PRO A 127 -0.79 -15.28 3.54
N THR A 128 -1.93 -15.24 2.86
CA THR A 128 -3.24 -15.06 3.49
C THR A 128 -4.09 -16.31 3.36
N THR A 129 -4.70 -16.73 4.49
CA THR A 129 -5.89 -17.60 4.51
C THR A 129 -7.14 -16.71 4.51
N GLU A 130 -8.32 -17.25 4.15
CA GLU A 130 -9.58 -16.48 4.13
C GLU A 130 -9.88 -15.81 5.49
N GLN A 131 -9.58 -16.49 6.61
CA GLN A 131 -9.75 -15.93 7.96
C GLN A 131 -8.81 -14.74 8.23
N LEU A 132 -7.55 -14.81 7.76
CA LEU A 132 -6.58 -13.72 7.89
C LEU A 132 -6.96 -12.49 7.03
N GLN A 133 -7.70 -12.70 5.95
CA GLN A 133 -8.18 -11.61 5.10
C GLN A 133 -9.20 -10.73 5.85
N VAL A 134 -10.09 -11.36 6.62
CA VAL A 134 -11.07 -10.64 7.46
C VAL A 134 -10.36 -9.84 8.55
N VAL A 135 -9.38 -10.44 9.25
CA VAL A 135 -8.60 -9.75 10.29
C VAL A 135 -7.81 -8.57 9.72
N ARG A 136 -7.24 -8.73 8.53
CA ARG A 136 -6.54 -7.67 7.80
C ARG A 136 -7.45 -6.47 7.51
N ASP A 137 -8.63 -6.74 6.97
CA ASP A 137 -9.57 -5.69 6.60
C ASP A 137 -10.09 -4.96 7.85
N ARG A 138 -10.32 -5.68 8.95
CA ARG A 138 -10.65 -5.10 10.26
C ARG A 138 -9.53 -4.21 10.80
N LEU A 139 -8.27 -4.63 10.70
CA LEU A 139 -7.12 -3.86 11.17
C LEU A 139 -6.99 -2.51 10.44
N LEU A 140 -7.07 -2.53 9.11
CA LEU A 140 -6.99 -1.31 8.30
C LEU A 140 -8.17 -0.37 8.54
N LEU A 141 -9.34 -0.92 8.79
CA LEU A 141 -10.58 -0.15 8.99
C LEU A 141 -10.82 0.24 10.46
N SER A 142 -10.05 -0.28 11.41
CA SER A 142 -10.09 0.21 12.81
C SER A 142 -9.48 1.59 13.00
N ASN A 143 -8.51 1.98 12.14
CA ASN A 143 -7.83 3.27 12.24
C ASN A 143 -8.79 4.48 12.20
N PRO A 144 -9.76 4.59 11.28
CA PRO A 144 -10.72 5.71 11.29
C PRO A 144 -11.49 5.84 12.60
N VAL A 145 -11.80 4.73 13.27
CA VAL A 145 -12.49 4.76 14.57
C VAL A 145 -11.57 5.31 15.65
N LEU A 146 -10.33 4.82 15.72
CA LEU A 146 -9.35 5.31 16.68
C LEU A 146 -9.01 6.80 16.45
N GLU A 147 -8.89 7.22 15.19
CA GLU A 147 -8.66 8.61 14.81
C GLU A 147 -9.84 9.50 15.19
N ALA A 148 -11.08 9.03 15.00
CA ALA A 148 -12.28 9.79 15.35
C ALA A 148 -12.39 10.10 16.87
N PHE A 149 -11.87 9.21 17.72
CA PHE A 149 -11.94 9.37 19.17
C PHE A 149 -10.63 9.80 19.83
N GLY A 150 -9.50 9.60 19.16
CA GLY A 150 -8.17 9.83 19.72
C GLY A 150 -7.39 10.98 19.09
N ASN A 151 -7.85 11.59 17.99
CA ASN A 151 -7.18 12.71 17.34
C ASN A 151 -7.88 14.03 17.65
N ALA A 152 -7.13 15.12 17.60
CA ALA A 152 -7.63 16.47 17.74
C ALA A 152 -6.91 17.44 16.81
N LYS A 153 -7.54 18.55 16.50
CA LYS A 153 -6.91 19.67 15.81
C LYS A 153 -5.95 20.40 16.75
N THR A 154 -4.74 20.67 16.26
CA THR A 154 -3.75 21.51 16.94
C THR A 154 -3.36 22.67 16.03
N LEU A 155 -2.68 23.69 16.57
CA LEU A 155 -2.16 24.81 15.79
C LEU A 155 -1.25 24.38 14.63
N ARG A 156 -0.52 23.27 14.81
CA ARG A 156 0.44 22.76 13.81
C ARG A 156 -0.09 21.64 12.94
N ASN A 157 -1.17 20.95 13.34
CA ASN A 157 -1.68 19.80 12.61
C ASN A 157 -3.18 19.63 12.85
N ASP A 158 -3.98 19.64 11.77
CA ASP A 158 -5.44 19.52 11.84
C ASP A 158 -5.92 18.15 12.33
N ASN A 159 -5.10 17.11 12.19
CA ASN A 159 -5.42 15.74 12.60
C ASN A 159 -4.25 15.13 13.39
N SER A 160 -4.01 15.66 14.57
CA SER A 160 -2.95 15.20 15.48
C SER A 160 -3.46 14.08 16.39
N SER A 161 -2.73 12.96 16.46
CA SER A 161 -3.02 11.88 17.41
C SER A 161 -2.75 12.35 18.84
N ARG A 162 -3.77 12.31 19.70
CA ARG A 162 -3.75 12.86 21.07
C ARG A 162 -4.31 11.85 22.07
N PHE A 163 -3.97 10.58 21.92
CA PHE A 163 -4.45 9.57 22.85
C PHE A 163 -4.16 9.96 24.30
N GLY A 164 -5.22 10.09 25.07
CA GLY A 164 -5.15 10.54 26.46
C GLY A 164 -5.31 12.05 26.68
N LYS A 165 -5.72 12.85 25.70
CA LYS A 165 -5.88 14.30 25.79
C LYS A 165 -7.32 14.79 25.82
N TYR A 166 -7.47 15.94 26.50
CA TYR A 166 -8.65 16.81 26.46
C TYR A 166 -8.87 17.35 25.04
N MET A 167 -10.09 17.27 24.53
CA MET A 167 -10.49 17.83 23.24
C MET A 167 -11.27 19.12 23.46
N ASP A 168 -10.76 20.24 22.93
CA ASP A 168 -11.53 21.46 22.75
C ASP A 168 -12.29 21.42 21.42
N ILE A 169 -13.63 21.41 21.49
CA ILE A 169 -14.47 21.62 20.34
C ILE A 169 -14.76 23.12 20.24
N GLN A 170 -14.17 23.76 19.22
CA GLN A 170 -14.39 25.19 18.98
C GLN A 170 -15.63 25.41 18.13
N PHE A 171 -16.55 26.25 18.66
CA PHE A 171 -17.76 26.71 17.96
C PHE A 171 -17.61 28.16 17.55
N ASP A 172 -18.24 28.56 16.45
CA ASP A 172 -18.39 29.99 16.12
C ASP A 172 -19.43 30.68 17.07
N PHE A 173 -19.47 32.01 17.04
CA PHE A 173 -20.41 32.79 17.85
C PHE A 173 -21.90 32.45 17.63
N LYS A 174 -22.24 31.66 16.61
CA LYS A 174 -23.60 31.16 16.31
C LYS A 174 -23.80 29.71 16.79
N GLY A 175 -22.90 29.17 17.61
CA GLY A 175 -22.98 27.81 18.12
C GLY A 175 -22.71 26.72 17.08
N LYS A 176 -22.14 27.07 15.92
CA LYS A 176 -21.77 26.12 14.88
C LYS A 176 -20.31 25.71 15.02
N CYS A 177 -20.03 24.45 14.71
CA CYS A 177 -18.65 23.96 14.67
C CYS A 177 -17.85 24.70 13.60
N ALA A 178 -16.62 25.12 13.94
CA ALA A 178 -15.73 25.76 13.00
C ALA A 178 -15.40 24.82 11.83
N LYS A 179 -15.57 25.30 10.61
CA LYS A 179 -15.20 24.52 9.41
C LYS A 179 -13.70 24.39 9.29
N VAL A 180 -13.24 23.18 9.07
CA VAL A 180 -11.84 22.87 8.79
C VAL A 180 -11.75 22.47 7.31
N PHE A 181 -11.00 23.22 6.51
CA PHE A 181 -10.95 23.01 5.05
C PHE A 181 -10.28 21.68 4.65
N SER A 182 -9.40 21.16 5.50
CA SER A 182 -8.68 19.88 5.28
C SER A 182 -9.50 18.64 5.68
N ILE A 183 -10.64 18.81 6.37
CA ILE A 183 -11.48 17.72 6.89
C ILE A 183 -12.85 17.76 6.22
N ASN A 184 -13.29 16.60 5.71
CA ASN A 184 -14.63 16.42 5.14
C ASN A 184 -15.48 15.56 6.07
N ASP A 185 -16.06 16.17 7.13
CA ASP A 185 -16.83 15.51 8.18
C ASP A 185 -17.89 14.54 7.65
N LYS A 186 -18.58 14.90 6.56
CA LYS A 186 -19.63 14.06 5.97
C LYS A 186 -19.06 12.76 5.36
N ASN A 187 -17.89 12.85 4.73
CA ASN A 187 -17.23 11.69 4.16
C ASN A 187 -16.59 10.84 5.26
N ASP A 188 -15.91 11.50 6.20
CA ASP A 188 -15.24 10.84 7.32
C ASP A 188 -16.24 10.12 8.23
N TRP A 189 -17.42 10.72 8.47
CA TRP A 189 -18.52 10.06 9.17
C TRP A 189 -18.98 8.77 8.48
N LYS A 190 -19.09 8.77 7.16
CA LYS A 190 -19.43 7.56 6.41
C LYS A 190 -18.37 6.47 6.55
N ILE A 191 -17.09 6.87 6.52
CA ILE A 191 -15.97 5.95 6.69
C ILE A 191 -15.98 5.35 8.10
N VAL A 192 -16.16 6.17 9.12
CA VAL A 192 -16.25 5.75 10.53
C VAL A 192 -17.44 4.81 10.76
N ARG A 193 -18.63 5.13 10.22
CA ARG A 193 -19.82 4.27 10.32
C ARG A 193 -19.58 2.91 9.65
N LYS A 194 -18.94 2.89 8.47
CA LYS A 194 -18.56 1.66 7.79
C LYS A 194 -17.53 0.87 8.60
N ALA A 195 -16.56 1.55 9.21
CA ALA A 195 -15.55 0.92 10.04
C ALA A 195 -16.18 0.22 11.25
N PHE A 196 -17.10 0.87 11.97
CA PHE A 196 -17.82 0.26 13.09
C PHE A 196 -18.56 -1.03 12.71
N SER A 197 -19.22 -1.06 11.55
CA SER A 197 -19.93 -2.28 11.10
C SER A 197 -18.99 -3.45 10.80
N ILE A 198 -17.75 -3.16 10.42
CA ILE A 198 -16.74 -4.20 10.07
C ILE A 198 -16.06 -4.77 11.33
N ILE A 199 -15.91 -3.96 12.38
CA ILE A 199 -15.31 -4.39 13.66
C ILE A 199 -16.35 -4.87 14.68
N ASP A 200 -17.49 -5.35 14.22
CA ASP A 200 -18.54 -6.01 14.99
C ASP A 200 -19.20 -5.13 16.07
N PHE A 201 -19.35 -3.82 15.84
CA PHE A 201 -20.18 -2.97 16.70
C PHE A 201 -21.65 -3.12 16.35
N THR A 202 -22.46 -3.40 17.36
CA THR A 202 -23.91 -3.42 17.22
C THR A 202 -24.49 -1.99 17.20
N GLU A 203 -25.66 -1.78 16.62
CA GLU A 203 -26.36 -0.47 16.69
C GLU A 203 -26.61 -0.01 18.13
N ARG A 204 -26.78 -0.96 19.07
CA ARG A 204 -26.89 -0.67 20.50
C ARG A 204 -25.57 -0.14 21.07
N ASP A 205 -24.44 -0.76 20.72
CA ASP A 205 -23.11 -0.27 21.13
C ASP A 205 -22.88 1.16 20.62
N LEU A 206 -23.27 1.44 19.36
CA LEU A 206 -23.14 2.78 18.77
C LEU A 206 -24.03 3.81 19.45
N GLN A 207 -25.28 3.44 19.78
CA GLN A 207 -26.18 4.33 20.55
C GLN A 207 -25.59 4.67 21.90
N HIS A 208 -25.09 3.69 22.64
CA HIS A 208 -24.44 3.89 23.93
C HIS A 208 -23.17 4.76 23.80
N LEU A 209 -22.31 4.47 22.80
CA LEU A 209 -21.07 5.19 22.55
C LEU A 209 -21.31 6.66 22.21
N PHE A 210 -22.21 6.94 21.27
CA PHE A 210 -22.55 8.32 20.91
C PHE A 210 -23.31 9.04 22.03
N GLY A 211 -24.10 8.31 22.82
CA GLY A 211 -24.70 8.84 24.01
C GLY A 211 -23.66 9.30 25.04
N ILE A 212 -22.58 8.55 25.21
CA ILE A 212 -21.45 8.94 26.05
C ILE A 212 -20.76 10.22 25.55
N VAL A 213 -20.44 10.27 24.24
CA VAL A 213 -19.82 11.48 23.66
C VAL A 213 -20.71 12.69 23.82
N ALA A 214 -22.00 12.54 23.56
CA ALA A 214 -22.99 13.60 23.79
C ALA A 214 -23.05 14.02 25.27
N SER A 215 -22.97 13.07 26.21
CA SER A 215 -22.98 13.39 27.65
C SER A 215 -21.75 14.18 28.07
N VAL A 216 -20.58 13.92 27.48
CA VAL A 216 -19.35 14.72 27.73
C VAL A 216 -19.53 16.16 27.25
N LEU A 217 -20.15 16.37 26.07
CA LEU A 217 -20.47 17.70 25.55
C LEU A 217 -21.46 18.44 26.48
N HIS A 218 -22.49 17.75 26.91
CA HIS A 218 -23.48 18.32 27.86
C HIS A 218 -22.89 18.63 29.24
N LEU A 219 -21.93 17.80 29.74
CA LEU A 219 -21.18 18.10 30.96
C LEU A 219 -20.45 19.44 30.83
N GLY A 220 -19.76 19.70 29.74
CA GLY A 220 -19.08 20.98 29.48
C GLY A 220 -20.01 22.20 29.48
N ASN A 221 -21.30 22.02 29.26
CA ASN A 221 -22.30 23.09 29.27
C ASN A 221 -22.94 23.36 30.65
N ILE A 222 -22.67 22.51 31.65
CA ILE A 222 -23.16 22.76 33.01
C ILE A 222 -22.48 23.99 33.61
N GLN A 223 -23.25 24.91 34.09
CA GLN A 223 -22.80 26.10 34.83
C GLN A 223 -23.22 25.98 36.31
N PHE A 224 -22.32 26.37 37.17
CA PHE A 224 -22.55 26.41 38.62
C PHE A 224 -22.65 27.86 39.06
N GLU A 225 -23.47 28.08 40.07
CA GLU A 225 -23.62 29.37 40.78
C GLU A 225 -23.46 29.12 42.28
N GLU A 226 -23.13 30.16 43.00
CA GLU A 226 -23.00 30.13 44.45
C GLU A 226 -24.36 30.38 45.13
N ASP A 227 -24.72 29.55 46.11
CA ASP A 227 -25.90 29.82 46.93
C ASP A 227 -25.58 30.79 48.04
N SER A 228 -26.56 31.13 48.85
CA SER A 228 -26.40 32.06 50.01
C SER A 228 -25.40 31.60 51.09
N ASN A 229 -24.97 30.33 51.04
CA ASN A 229 -24.06 29.72 52.02
C ASN A 229 -22.65 29.45 51.43
N GLY A 230 -22.39 29.92 50.20
CA GLY A 230 -21.11 29.65 49.51
C GLY A 230 -21.02 28.27 48.85
N HIS A 231 -22.14 27.55 48.71
CA HIS A 231 -22.16 26.24 48.11
C HIS A 231 -22.53 26.29 46.62
N SER A 232 -22.06 25.34 45.85
CA SER A 232 -22.38 25.24 44.42
C SER A 232 -23.78 24.69 44.17
N ILE A 233 -24.53 25.37 43.33
CA ILE A 233 -25.79 24.92 42.75
C ILE A 233 -25.71 24.93 41.25
N ILE A 234 -26.46 24.04 40.60
CA ILE A 234 -26.52 23.98 39.13
C ILE A 234 -27.52 25.04 38.65
N ARG A 235 -27.05 25.98 37.82
CA ARG A 235 -27.82 27.11 37.30
C ARG A 235 -29.04 26.68 36.48
N ASP A 236 -28.84 25.72 35.56
CA ASP A 236 -29.91 25.22 34.68
C ASP A 236 -29.91 23.68 34.68
N GLY A 237 -31.03 23.11 35.14
CA GLY A 237 -31.24 21.64 35.18
C GLY A 237 -31.44 21.00 33.83
N THR A 238 -31.44 21.75 32.70
CA THR A 238 -31.69 21.18 31.35
C THR A 238 -30.57 20.26 30.92
N GLN A 239 -29.32 20.67 31.09
CA GLN A 239 -28.15 19.88 30.67
C GLN A 239 -28.05 18.57 31.46
N ILE A 240 -28.23 18.63 32.78
CA ILE A 240 -28.11 17.44 33.62
C ILE A 240 -29.23 16.40 33.34
N LYS A 241 -30.44 16.83 32.94
CA LYS A 241 -31.51 15.95 32.47
C LYS A 241 -31.08 15.14 31.24
N TRP A 242 -30.42 15.81 30.28
CA TRP A 242 -29.87 15.12 29.10
C TRP A 242 -28.78 14.15 29.48
N ILE A 243 -27.84 14.55 30.34
CA ILE A 243 -26.76 13.68 30.83
C ILE A 243 -27.32 12.46 31.55
N SER A 244 -28.30 12.66 32.46
CA SER A 244 -29.00 11.60 33.17
C SER A 244 -29.62 10.59 32.20
N LYS A 245 -30.30 11.06 31.14
CA LYS A 245 -30.89 10.20 30.07
C LYS A 245 -29.83 9.46 29.26
N LEU A 246 -28.77 10.15 28.83
CA LEU A 246 -27.71 9.58 27.96
C LEU A 246 -26.86 8.55 28.70
N LEU A 247 -26.49 8.83 29.92
CA LEU A 247 -25.75 7.91 30.78
C LEU A 247 -26.65 6.86 31.48
N GLY A 248 -27.97 7.07 31.47
CA GLY A 248 -28.88 6.22 32.21
C GLY A 248 -28.67 6.26 33.73
N ALA A 249 -28.24 7.39 34.25
CA ALA A 249 -28.04 7.66 35.67
C ALA A 249 -29.26 8.31 36.28
N HIS A 250 -29.49 8.14 37.60
CA HIS A 250 -30.59 8.78 38.26
C HIS A 250 -30.34 10.29 38.42
N LEU A 251 -31.29 11.12 37.99
CA LEU A 251 -31.12 12.57 37.92
C LEU A 251 -30.71 13.23 39.22
N SER A 252 -31.43 12.95 40.32
CA SER A 252 -31.17 13.56 41.63
C SER A 252 -29.79 13.12 42.18
N ILE A 253 -29.43 11.84 42.02
CA ILE A 253 -28.15 11.31 42.50
C ILE A 253 -26.99 11.94 41.72
N LEU A 254 -27.15 12.11 40.39
CA LEU A 254 -26.14 12.74 39.56
C LEU A 254 -25.97 14.22 39.90
N GLN A 255 -27.08 14.92 40.14
CA GLN A 255 -27.06 16.33 40.56
C GLN A 255 -26.36 16.51 41.91
N GLU A 256 -26.71 15.69 42.89
CA GLU A 256 -26.05 15.67 44.21
C GLU A 256 -24.56 15.36 44.09
N ALA A 257 -24.18 14.36 43.25
CA ALA A 257 -22.80 13.97 43.10
C ALA A 257 -21.92 15.04 42.42
N LEU A 258 -22.50 15.96 41.67
CA LEU A 258 -21.77 17.10 41.07
C LEU A 258 -21.64 18.30 41.98
N THR A 259 -22.50 18.41 43.01
CA THR A 259 -22.51 19.55 43.94
C THR A 259 -22.01 19.20 45.33
N HIS A 260 -21.86 17.93 45.63
CA HIS A 260 -21.39 17.43 46.93
C HIS A 260 -20.32 16.38 46.76
N ARG A 261 -19.40 16.25 47.71
CA ARG A 261 -18.47 15.14 47.82
C ARG A 261 -18.82 14.24 49.00
N LYS A 262 -18.67 12.97 48.87
CA LYS A 262 -18.83 11.96 49.90
C LYS A 262 -17.53 11.77 50.65
N ILE A 263 -17.51 12.07 51.95
CA ILE A 263 -16.36 11.88 52.82
C ILE A 263 -16.71 10.81 53.86
N GLU A 264 -15.84 9.82 54.01
CA GLU A 264 -15.93 8.80 55.03
C GLU A 264 -15.18 9.28 56.30
N ALA A 265 -15.90 9.58 57.36
CA ALA A 265 -15.34 9.96 58.66
C ALA A 265 -15.84 9.00 59.73
N ARG A 266 -14.92 8.30 60.41
CA ARG A 266 -15.21 7.37 61.52
C ARG A 266 -16.28 6.31 61.19
N SER A 267 -16.29 5.75 59.99
CA SER A 267 -17.26 4.78 59.47
C SER A 267 -18.66 5.36 59.17
N GLU A 268 -18.83 6.68 59.21
CA GLU A 268 -20.02 7.37 58.72
C GLU A 268 -19.73 8.07 57.41
N GLU A 269 -20.65 7.96 56.45
CA GLU A 269 -20.57 8.68 55.18
C GLU A 269 -21.22 10.05 55.31
N VAL A 270 -20.46 11.12 55.15
CA VAL A 270 -20.94 12.50 55.21
C VAL A 270 -20.87 13.14 53.85
N LEU A 271 -21.96 13.78 53.43
CA LEU A 271 -22.02 14.58 52.23
C LEU A 271 -21.57 16.01 52.57
N SER A 272 -20.45 16.45 51.96
CA SER A 272 -19.91 17.79 52.09
C SER A 272 -20.22 18.57 50.83
N PRO A 273 -20.86 19.74 50.89
CA PRO A 273 -21.12 20.58 49.76
C PRO A 273 -19.80 21.08 49.12
N LEU A 274 -19.78 21.22 47.82
CA LEU A 274 -18.66 21.77 47.06
C LEU A 274 -18.86 23.30 46.88
N ASN A 275 -17.79 24.06 46.84
CA ASN A 275 -17.80 25.39 46.28
C ASN A 275 -17.87 25.33 44.72
N VAL A 276 -18.05 26.48 44.07
CA VAL A 276 -18.21 26.56 42.60
C VAL A 276 -16.98 26.01 41.85
N ASP A 277 -15.76 26.35 42.30
CA ASP A 277 -14.53 25.87 41.65
C ASP A 277 -14.36 24.37 41.78
N MET A 278 -14.64 23.80 42.97
CA MET A 278 -14.59 22.35 43.17
C MET A 278 -15.70 21.63 42.39
N ALA A 279 -16.85 22.25 42.17
CA ALA A 279 -17.92 21.68 41.36
C ALA A 279 -17.54 21.67 39.84
N PHE A 280 -16.89 22.72 39.34
CA PHE A 280 -16.29 22.71 37.99
C PHE A 280 -15.22 21.63 37.88
N TYR A 281 -14.34 21.51 38.87
CA TYR A 281 -13.36 20.43 38.91
C TYR A 281 -14.01 19.03 38.90
N ALA A 282 -15.02 18.81 39.72
CA ALA A 282 -15.75 17.53 39.76
C ALA A 282 -16.41 17.20 38.43
N ARG A 283 -17.03 18.18 37.77
CA ARG A 283 -17.60 18.07 36.41
C ARG A 283 -16.55 17.65 35.38
N ASP A 284 -15.42 18.34 35.38
CA ASP A 284 -14.36 18.10 34.40
C ASP A 284 -13.64 16.77 34.66
N ALA A 285 -13.46 16.39 35.93
CA ALA A 285 -12.93 15.07 36.30
C ALA A 285 -13.82 13.94 35.82
N VAL A 286 -15.14 14.07 35.95
CA VAL A 286 -16.10 13.06 35.48
C VAL A 286 -16.07 12.98 33.95
N ALA A 287 -16.02 14.11 33.25
CA ALA A 287 -15.94 14.15 31.80
C ALA A 287 -14.67 13.46 31.27
N LYS A 288 -13.52 13.80 31.90
CA LYS A 288 -12.22 13.14 31.57
C LYS A 288 -12.25 11.63 31.82
N ALA A 289 -12.78 11.20 33.00
CA ALA A 289 -12.83 9.80 33.38
C ALA A 289 -13.74 9.00 32.42
N ILE A 290 -14.91 9.52 32.09
CA ILE A 290 -15.84 8.87 31.13
C ILE A 290 -15.18 8.73 29.77
N TYR A 291 -14.60 9.81 29.23
CA TYR A 291 -14.00 9.78 27.90
C TYR A 291 -12.78 8.86 27.84
N GLY A 292 -11.85 8.98 28.78
CA GLY A 292 -10.63 8.17 28.83
C GLY A 292 -10.91 6.67 28.97
N ARG A 293 -11.84 6.29 29.90
CA ARG A 293 -12.22 4.89 30.07
C ARG A 293 -13.01 4.33 28.87
N THR A 294 -13.86 5.15 28.24
CA THR A 294 -14.56 4.77 27.02
C THR A 294 -13.58 4.57 25.87
N PHE A 295 -12.53 5.38 25.76
CA PHE A 295 -11.48 5.14 24.77
C PHE A 295 -10.74 3.81 25.03
N THR A 296 -10.39 3.51 26.26
CA THR A 296 -9.79 2.22 26.65
C THR A 296 -10.73 1.05 26.30
N TRP A 297 -12.02 1.18 26.62
CA TRP A 297 -13.04 0.21 26.24
C TRP A 297 -13.11 0.00 24.72
N LEU A 298 -13.10 1.10 23.96
CA LEU A 298 -13.08 1.10 22.49
C LEU A 298 -11.88 0.32 21.94
N VAL A 299 -10.69 0.61 22.46
CA VAL A 299 -9.45 -0.10 22.08
C VAL A 299 -9.55 -1.59 22.40
N ASN A 300 -10.05 -1.96 23.58
CA ASN A 300 -10.24 -3.36 23.98
C ASN A 300 -11.27 -4.07 23.08
N LYS A 301 -12.36 -3.41 22.73
CA LYS A 301 -13.37 -3.96 21.80
C LYS A 301 -12.77 -4.23 20.42
N ILE A 302 -11.97 -3.29 19.90
CA ILE A 302 -11.24 -3.45 18.63
C ILE A 302 -10.25 -4.62 18.76
N ASN A 303 -9.43 -4.67 19.79
CA ASN A 303 -8.46 -5.72 20.02
C ASN A 303 -9.14 -7.10 20.08
N ASN A 304 -10.27 -7.21 20.77
CA ASN A 304 -11.06 -8.45 20.85
C ASN A 304 -11.59 -8.87 19.47
N SER A 305 -12.01 -7.93 18.64
CA SER A 305 -12.44 -8.20 17.28
C SER A 305 -11.29 -8.63 16.34
N LEU A 306 -10.07 -8.21 16.66
CA LEU A 306 -8.85 -8.56 15.94
C LEU A 306 -8.18 -9.83 16.49
N ALA A 307 -8.56 -10.27 17.69
CA ALA A 307 -7.92 -11.38 18.38
C ALA A 307 -7.99 -12.66 17.56
N ASN A 308 -6.84 -13.26 17.31
CA ASN A 308 -6.75 -14.57 16.70
C ASN A 308 -6.89 -15.66 17.78
N LYS A 309 -7.85 -16.56 17.60
CA LYS A 309 -8.17 -17.66 18.55
C LYS A 309 -7.19 -18.83 18.46
N ASP A 310 -6.21 -18.76 17.56
CA ASP A 310 -5.20 -19.81 17.39
C ASP A 310 -4.13 -19.74 18.49
N SER A 311 -3.90 -20.84 19.20
CA SER A 311 -3.00 -20.95 20.35
C SER A 311 -1.54 -21.25 20.00
N THR A 312 -1.17 -21.30 18.73
CA THR A 312 0.20 -21.55 18.29
C THR A 312 1.14 -20.37 18.64
N ARG A 313 2.40 -20.70 18.99
CA ARG A 313 3.44 -19.68 19.26
C ARG A 313 3.63 -18.80 18.03
N LYS A 314 3.49 -17.50 18.19
CA LYS A 314 3.56 -16.51 17.11
C LYS A 314 4.81 -15.66 17.27
N THR A 315 5.44 -15.33 16.17
CA THR A 315 6.40 -14.24 16.06
C THR A 315 5.65 -12.94 15.74
N VAL A 316 6.15 -11.81 16.20
CA VAL A 316 5.46 -10.54 16.15
C VAL A 316 6.33 -9.47 15.48
N ILE A 317 5.76 -8.70 14.59
CA ILE A 317 6.30 -7.41 14.16
C ILE A 317 5.43 -6.33 14.79
N GLY A 318 6.01 -5.57 15.74
CA GLY A 318 5.36 -4.41 16.33
C GLY A 318 5.53 -3.18 15.45
N LEU A 319 4.47 -2.40 15.26
CA LEU A 319 4.51 -1.13 14.56
C LEU A 319 4.13 -0.04 15.55
N LEU A 320 5.06 0.87 15.84
CA LEU A 320 4.82 1.97 16.77
C LEU A 320 4.71 3.29 16.01
N ASP A 321 3.49 3.81 15.98
CA ASP A 321 3.17 5.17 15.55
C ASP A 321 2.73 5.98 16.78
N ILE A 322 3.60 6.86 17.25
CA ILE A 322 3.37 7.64 18.44
C ILE A 322 3.53 9.13 18.14
N TYR A 323 2.93 9.99 18.98
CA TYR A 323 3.08 11.43 18.84
C TYR A 323 4.55 11.85 18.78
N GLY A 324 4.86 12.85 17.96
CA GLY A 324 6.19 13.45 17.86
C GLY A 324 6.41 14.52 18.91
N PHE A 325 7.66 15.00 19.02
CA PHE A 325 8.04 16.12 19.85
C PHE A 325 7.21 17.36 19.49
N GLU A 326 6.72 18.09 20.49
CA GLU A 326 5.77 19.17 20.28
C GLU A 326 6.22 20.42 21.05
N VAL A 327 6.31 21.53 20.34
CA VAL A 327 6.54 22.86 20.91
C VAL A 327 5.47 23.79 20.37
N LEU A 328 4.65 24.31 21.23
CA LEU A 328 3.59 25.29 20.93
C LEU A 328 3.99 26.65 21.47
N ASP A 329 3.22 27.69 21.18
CA ASP A 329 3.42 29.02 21.71
C ASP A 329 3.26 29.03 23.26
N THR A 330 2.32 28.22 23.75
CA THR A 330 2.14 27.94 25.18
C THR A 330 2.17 26.42 25.39
N ASN A 331 3.12 25.93 26.18
CA ASN A 331 3.24 24.50 26.51
C ASN A 331 2.84 24.26 27.96
N SER A 332 2.04 23.25 28.20
CA SER A 332 1.58 22.89 29.54
C SER A 332 1.88 21.41 29.84
N PHE A 333 1.23 20.85 30.82
CA PHE A 333 1.37 19.47 31.29
C PHE A 333 1.31 18.41 30.16
N GLU A 334 0.43 18.59 29.19
CA GLU A 334 0.30 17.69 28.05
C GLU A 334 1.56 17.65 27.21
N GLN A 335 2.13 18.82 26.83
CA GLN A 335 3.38 18.91 26.08
C GLN A 335 4.56 18.34 26.87
N PHE A 336 4.56 18.56 28.19
CA PHE A 336 5.56 17.96 29.07
C PHE A 336 5.54 16.43 28.99
N CYS A 337 4.37 15.79 29.11
CA CYS A 337 4.23 14.34 28.99
C CYS A 337 4.63 13.82 27.60
N ILE A 338 4.19 14.50 26.52
CA ILE A 338 4.52 14.14 25.14
C ILE A 338 6.03 14.20 24.92
N ASN A 339 6.67 15.29 25.36
CA ASN A 339 8.10 15.50 25.13
C ASN A 339 8.94 14.55 25.99
N TYR A 340 8.50 14.23 27.21
CA TYR A 340 9.12 13.18 28.02
C TYR A 340 9.05 11.80 27.33
N CYS A 341 7.91 11.45 26.72
CA CYS A 341 7.81 10.23 25.94
C CYS A 341 8.82 10.21 24.77
N ASN A 342 8.97 11.33 24.07
CA ASN A 342 9.94 11.43 22.97
C ASN A 342 11.40 11.36 23.46
N GLU A 343 11.71 11.90 24.65
CA GLU A 343 13.01 11.70 25.30
C GLU A 343 13.31 10.22 25.55
N LYS A 344 12.35 9.49 26.09
CA LYS A 344 12.49 8.03 26.33
C LYS A 344 12.68 7.24 25.04
N LEU A 345 11.94 7.57 23.99
CA LEU A 345 12.08 6.91 22.69
C LEU A 345 13.41 7.26 22.01
N GLN A 346 13.92 8.47 22.19
CA GLN A 346 15.24 8.85 21.73
C GLN A 346 16.32 8.12 22.52
N GLN A 347 16.16 8.00 23.85
CA GLN A 347 17.05 7.21 24.68
C GLN A 347 17.07 5.74 24.27
N LEU A 348 15.89 5.15 24.00
CA LEU A 348 15.78 3.79 23.47
C LEU A 348 16.56 3.63 22.15
N LEU A 349 16.44 4.58 21.22
CA LEU A 349 17.20 4.55 19.98
C LEU A 349 18.71 4.57 20.26
N ILE A 350 19.16 5.46 21.13
CA ILE A 350 20.58 5.60 21.49
C ILE A 350 21.08 4.29 22.10
N GLU A 351 20.32 3.71 23.02
CA GLU A 351 20.70 2.45 23.69
C GLU A 351 20.73 1.27 22.73
N MET A 352 19.70 1.10 21.92
CA MET A 352 19.58 -0.04 21.01
C MET A 352 20.43 0.08 19.74
N THR A 353 20.91 1.28 19.42
CA THR A 353 21.72 1.49 18.21
C THR A 353 23.12 1.98 18.54
N LEU A 354 23.27 3.26 18.93
CA LEU A 354 24.59 3.88 19.06
C LEU A 354 25.42 3.27 20.20
N LYS A 355 24.81 3.10 21.36
CA LYS A 355 25.47 2.52 22.54
C LYS A 355 25.71 1.03 22.36
N ALA A 356 24.67 0.27 22.00
CA ALA A 356 24.75 -1.17 21.81
C ALA A 356 25.78 -1.55 20.75
N GLU A 357 25.88 -0.79 19.66
CA GLU A 357 26.82 -1.04 18.59
C GLU A 357 28.28 -0.81 19.05
N GLN A 358 28.55 0.28 19.77
CA GLN A 358 29.90 0.57 20.29
C GLN A 358 30.33 -0.39 21.42
N GLU A 359 29.39 -0.75 22.29
CA GLU A 359 29.65 -1.75 23.35
C GLU A 359 29.87 -3.13 22.76
N GLU A 360 29.16 -3.51 21.73
CA GLU A 360 29.36 -4.76 21.01
C GLU A 360 30.77 -4.85 20.41
N TYR A 361 31.25 -3.78 19.76
CA TYR A 361 32.63 -3.76 19.23
C TYR A 361 33.68 -3.99 20.34
N LYS A 362 33.45 -3.36 21.47
CA LYS A 362 34.36 -3.52 22.64
C LYS A 362 34.29 -4.95 23.18
N LEU A 363 33.11 -5.53 23.34
CA LEU A 363 32.91 -6.91 23.81
C LEU A 363 33.51 -7.94 22.85
N GLU A 364 33.39 -7.69 21.55
CA GLU A 364 33.91 -8.57 20.50
C GLU A 364 35.45 -8.39 20.28
N GLY A 365 36.09 -7.43 20.97
CA GLY A 365 37.54 -7.19 20.89
C GLY A 365 37.94 -6.50 19.59
N ILE A 366 37.05 -5.74 18.97
CA ILE A 366 37.33 -4.96 17.78
C ILE A 366 37.92 -3.62 18.23
N GLU A 367 39.06 -3.24 17.66
CA GLU A 367 39.60 -1.89 17.83
C GLU A 367 38.60 -0.85 17.33
N TRP A 368 38.12 -0.02 18.25
CA TRP A 368 37.08 0.97 18.00
C TRP A 368 37.40 2.27 18.73
N GLU A 369 37.48 3.36 18.01
CA GLU A 369 37.55 4.69 18.58
C GLU A 369 36.15 5.14 18.94
N GLN A 370 35.91 5.41 20.23
CA GLN A 370 34.57 5.74 20.71
C GLN A 370 34.11 7.08 20.16
N ILE A 371 32.99 7.05 19.42
CA ILE A 371 32.37 8.25 18.88
C ILE A 371 31.48 8.84 19.96
N PRO A 372 31.69 10.09 20.37
CA PRO A 372 30.86 10.75 21.35
C PRO A 372 29.47 11.02 20.76
N TYR A 373 28.44 10.78 21.54
CA TYR A 373 27.05 11.12 21.25
C TYR A 373 26.41 11.75 22.50
N PHE A 374 25.42 12.58 22.29
CA PHE A 374 24.66 13.15 23.39
C PHE A 374 23.78 12.04 24.01
N ASN A 375 24.00 11.76 25.28
CA ASN A 375 23.22 10.80 26.06
C ASN A 375 22.12 11.53 26.80
N ASN A 376 20.91 11.51 26.25
CA ASN A 376 19.74 12.16 26.85
C ASN A 376 19.15 11.43 28.08
N LYS A 377 19.80 10.37 28.56
CA LYS A 377 19.46 9.73 29.83
C LYS A 377 19.41 10.73 30.99
N ILE A 378 20.30 11.71 30.99
CA ILE A 378 20.36 12.81 31.95
C ILE A 378 19.02 13.59 32.04
N ILE A 379 18.37 13.79 30.87
CA ILE A 379 17.09 14.48 30.78
C ILE A 379 15.95 13.54 31.22
N CYS A 380 16.03 12.27 30.82
CA CYS A 380 15.07 11.26 31.28
C CYS A 380 15.10 11.15 32.81
N ASP A 381 16.28 11.06 33.41
CA ASP A 381 16.47 10.96 34.86
C ASP A 381 15.95 12.23 35.57
N LEU A 382 16.22 13.43 35.03
CA LEU A 382 15.63 14.68 35.54
C LEU A 382 14.09 14.63 35.66
N VAL A 383 13.42 13.97 34.70
CA VAL A 383 11.96 13.88 34.69
C VAL A 383 11.46 12.73 35.57
N GLU A 384 12.10 11.55 35.51
CA GLU A 384 11.51 10.31 36.06
C GLU A 384 12.20 9.72 37.29
N GLU A 385 13.39 10.26 37.69
CA GLU A 385 14.14 9.67 38.80
C GLU A 385 13.28 9.62 40.08
N LYS A 386 13.29 8.46 40.72
CA LYS A 386 12.50 8.25 41.93
C LYS A 386 12.93 9.22 43.05
N HIS A 387 11.97 9.90 43.64
CA HIS A 387 12.12 10.89 44.72
C HIS A 387 12.86 12.19 44.36
N LYS A 388 13.43 12.31 43.15
CA LYS A 388 14.17 13.50 42.73
C LYS A 388 13.66 14.12 41.45
N GLY A 389 13.13 13.32 40.56
CA GLY A 389 12.66 13.77 39.27
C GLY A 389 11.39 14.64 39.35
N ILE A 390 11.14 15.40 38.30
CA ILE A 390 10.03 16.34 38.19
C ILE A 390 8.68 15.68 38.46
N ILE A 391 8.45 14.45 37.94
CA ILE A 391 7.22 13.68 38.17
C ILE A 391 7.05 13.36 39.66
N SER A 392 8.13 12.94 40.33
CA SER A 392 8.06 12.62 41.78
C SER A 392 7.79 13.85 42.64
N ILE A 393 8.36 14.99 42.27
CA ILE A 393 8.13 16.29 42.93
C ILE A 393 6.68 16.75 42.74
N LEU A 394 6.13 16.61 41.52
CA LEU A 394 4.77 16.92 41.19
C LEU A 394 3.78 16.06 41.97
N ASP A 395 4.05 14.74 42.05
CA ASP A 395 3.21 13.81 42.82
C ASP A 395 3.25 14.10 44.33
N GLU A 396 4.42 14.45 44.86
CA GLU A 396 4.58 14.84 46.25
C GLU A 396 3.77 16.11 46.57
N GLU A 397 3.76 17.09 45.66
CA GLU A 397 2.98 18.30 45.84
C GLU A 397 1.48 18.04 45.72
N CYS A 398 1.03 17.16 44.82
CA CYS A 398 -0.36 16.69 44.75
C CYS A 398 -0.82 15.96 46.01
N LEU A 399 0.09 15.40 46.82
CA LEU A 399 -0.20 14.66 48.04
C LEU A 399 -0.12 15.53 49.30
N ARG A 400 0.43 16.73 49.18
CA ARG A 400 0.65 17.62 50.32
C ARG A 400 -0.67 17.99 51.01
N PRO A 401 -0.76 17.82 52.33
CA PRO A 401 -1.90 18.36 53.08
C PRO A 401 -1.87 19.87 53.08
N GLY A 402 -2.96 20.54 52.74
CA GLY A 402 -3.10 21.99 52.67
C GLY A 402 -3.26 22.50 51.23
N GLU A 403 -3.21 23.79 51.03
CA GLU A 403 -3.32 24.40 49.69
C GLU A 403 -1.99 24.36 48.94
N ALA A 404 -1.80 23.29 48.18
CA ALA A 404 -0.74 23.22 47.20
C ALA A 404 -1.10 24.09 45.98
N THR A 405 -0.14 24.91 45.54
CA THR A 405 -0.31 25.77 44.37
C THR A 405 0.73 25.43 43.29
N ASP A 406 0.44 25.80 42.05
CA ASP A 406 1.42 25.64 40.96
C ASP A 406 2.72 26.41 41.25
N LEU A 407 2.68 27.50 42.00
CA LEU A 407 3.86 28.23 42.45
C LEU A 407 4.64 27.45 43.49
N SER A 408 3.99 26.79 44.46
CA SER A 408 4.71 25.98 45.45
C SER A 408 5.36 24.75 44.79
N PHE A 409 4.78 24.24 43.73
CA PHE A 409 5.41 23.22 42.90
C PHE A 409 6.66 23.75 42.20
N LEU A 410 6.58 24.95 41.63
CA LEU A 410 7.73 25.56 40.94
C LEU A 410 8.89 25.86 41.92
N GLU A 411 8.60 26.35 43.14
CA GLU A 411 9.56 26.56 44.19
C GLU A 411 10.29 25.27 44.60
N LYS A 412 9.53 24.18 44.74
CA LYS A 412 10.12 22.85 44.99
C LYS A 412 11.00 22.34 43.83
N LEU A 413 10.62 22.65 42.61
CA LEU A 413 11.48 22.33 41.47
C LEU A 413 12.80 23.10 41.53
N GLU A 414 12.75 24.40 41.85
CA GLU A 414 13.95 25.21 42.03
C GLU A 414 14.86 24.69 43.15
N GLU A 415 14.26 24.24 44.26
CA GLU A 415 15.01 23.67 45.39
C GLU A 415 15.67 22.34 45.06
N LYS A 416 14.93 21.42 44.41
CA LYS A 416 15.37 20.02 44.21
C LYS A 416 16.17 19.81 42.95
N VAL A 417 15.86 20.51 41.86
CA VAL A 417 16.48 20.33 40.55
C VAL A 417 17.06 21.62 39.95
N GLY A 418 17.12 22.71 40.72
CA GLY A 418 17.62 24.00 40.25
C GLY A 418 19.06 24.01 39.77
N ASP A 419 19.91 23.15 40.31
CA ASP A 419 21.31 23.02 39.90
C ASP A 419 21.51 22.16 38.66
N HIS A 420 20.42 21.59 38.12
CA HIS A 420 20.54 20.68 36.98
C HIS A 420 20.75 21.45 35.65
N ALA A 421 21.78 21.10 34.90
CA ALA A 421 22.18 21.79 33.66
C ALA A 421 21.08 21.90 32.57
N HIS A 422 20.05 21.05 32.63
CA HIS A 422 18.94 21.02 31.66
C HIS A 422 17.63 21.60 32.21
N PHE A 423 17.67 22.25 33.37
CA PHE A 423 16.51 22.87 34.01
C PHE A 423 16.79 24.34 34.28
N VAL A 424 15.88 25.23 33.92
CA VAL A 424 16.00 26.67 34.11
C VAL A 424 14.63 27.29 34.45
N THR A 425 14.58 28.14 35.47
CA THR A 425 13.43 28.99 35.74
C THR A 425 13.83 30.48 35.60
N ARG A 426 12.88 31.38 35.65
CA ARG A 426 13.16 32.83 35.60
C ARG A 426 14.15 33.25 36.68
N LYS A 427 14.06 32.65 37.86
CA LYS A 427 14.93 32.98 39.03
C LYS A 427 16.38 32.50 38.80
N LEU A 428 16.55 31.36 38.23
CA LEU A 428 17.84 30.70 37.94
C LEU A 428 18.51 31.20 36.66
N ALA A 429 17.74 31.81 35.75
CA ALA A 429 18.20 32.23 34.43
C ALA A 429 19.15 33.42 34.44
N ASP A 430 20.04 33.49 33.46
CA ASP A 430 20.85 34.67 33.14
C ASP A 430 19.96 35.85 32.67
N GLN A 431 20.53 37.05 32.60
CA GLN A 431 19.80 38.30 32.24
C GLN A 431 19.12 38.22 30.87
N LYS A 432 19.68 37.48 29.92
CA LYS A 432 19.15 37.33 28.57
C LYS A 432 17.98 36.34 28.54
N THR A 433 18.16 35.19 29.11
CA THR A 433 17.18 34.11 29.18
C THR A 433 15.98 34.46 30.06
N ARG A 434 16.22 35.24 31.15
CA ARG A 434 15.19 35.73 32.07
C ARG A 434 14.08 36.52 31.38
N LYS A 435 14.37 37.19 30.26
CA LYS A 435 13.35 37.96 29.49
C LYS A 435 12.35 37.06 28.75
N SER A 436 12.70 35.81 28.51
CA SER A 436 11.90 34.86 27.75
C SER A 436 11.22 33.79 28.61
N ILE A 437 11.28 33.90 29.95
CA ILE A 437 10.66 32.96 30.87
C ILE A 437 9.81 33.76 31.86
N ASP A 438 8.51 33.43 31.99
CA ASP A 438 7.63 34.08 32.95
C ASP A 438 7.78 33.50 34.36
N TRP A 439 7.19 34.19 35.39
CA TRP A 439 7.30 33.81 36.78
C TRP A 439 6.69 32.45 37.14
N VAL A 440 5.76 32.00 36.30
CA VAL A 440 5.05 30.72 36.46
C VAL A 440 5.56 29.63 35.53
N ASP A 441 6.68 29.90 34.86
CA ASP A 441 7.21 29.00 33.83
C ASP A 441 8.52 28.36 34.30
N PHE A 442 8.76 27.14 33.78
CA PHE A 442 10.06 26.49 33.80
C PHE A 442 10.46 26.04 32.40
N ARG A 443 11.76 25.99 32.14
CA ARG A 443 12.30 25.58 30.86
C ARG A 443 13.13 24.31 31.01
N LEU A 444 12.91 23.38 30.11
CA LEU A 444 13.75 22.20 29.94
C LEU A 444 14.57 22.28 28.64
N LEU A 445 15.83 21.92 28.75
CA LEU A 445 16.72 21.77 27.60
C LEU A 445 16.67 20.32 27.12
N HIS A 446 15.68 20.03 26.25
CA HIS A 446 15.47 18.73 25.66
C HIS A 446 16.51 18.44 24.57
N TYR A 447 16.61 17.16 24.15
CA TYR A 447 17.43 16.78 22.98
C TYR A 447 17.02 17.54 21.71
N ALA A 448 15.72 17.80 21.57
CA ALA A 448 15.12 18.48 20.42
C ALA A 448 15.20 20.02 20.50
N GLY A 449 15.67 20.57 21.61
CA GLY A 449 15.76 22.00 21.83
C GLY A 449 15.15 22.45 23.16
N GLU A 450 15.14 23.76 23.37
CA GLU A 450 14.60 24.38 24.59
C GLU A 450 13.07 24.46 24.51
N VAL A 451 12.39 24.02 25.56
CA VAL A 451 10.94 24.16 25.68
C VAL A 451 10.59 24.81 27.02
N THR A 452 9.85 25.89 26.97
CA THR A 452 9.30 26.56 28.15
C THR A 452 7.90 26.03 28.42
N TYR A 453 7.68 25.55 29.64
CA TYR A 453 6.40 25.01 30.12
C TYR A 453 5.81 25.96 31.16
N SER A 454 4.55 26.27 30.99
CA SER A 454 3.80 26.97 32.06
C SER A 454 3.38 25.95 33.12
N ALA A 455 3.78 26.17 34.35
CA ALA A 455 3.42 25.32 35.49
C ALA A 455 1.92 25.41 35.83
N VAL A 456 1.23 26.42 35.31
CA VAL A 456 -0.19 26.67 35.61
C VAL A 456 -1.04 25.45 35.18
N GLY A 457 -1.81 24.94 36.14
CA GLY A 457 -2.68 23.78 35.96
C GLY A 457 -1.97 22.43 36.01
N PHE A 458 -0.67 22.36 36.31
CA PHE A 458 0.05 21.08 36.44
C PHE A 458 -0.49 20.21 37.58
N LEU A 459 -0.74 20.81 38.75
CA LEU A 459 -1.30 20.08 39.90
C LEU A 459 -2.71 19.58 39.64
N GLU A 460 -3.55 20.42 39.06
CA GLU A 460 -4.93 20.05 38.72
C GLU A 460 -4.98 18.91 37.68
N LYS A 461 -4.19 19.04 36.62
CA LYS A 461 -4.14 18.03 35.52
C LYS A 461 -3.52 16.72 35.96
N ASN A 462 -2.55 16.76 36.90
CA ASN A 462 -1.91 15.56 37.42
C ASN A 462 -2.79 14.86 38.48
N ASN A 463 -3.57 15.64 39.23
CA ASN A 463 -4.40 15.15 40.34
C ASN A 463 -5.79 14.73 39.82
N ASP A 464 -5.89 13.71 39.00
CA ASP A 464 -7.14 13.23 38.41
C ASP A 464 -7.96 12.41 39.39
N LEU A 465 -8.51 13.10 40.39
CA LEU A 465 -9.34 12.47 41.43
C LEU A 465 -10.83 12.56 41.07
N LEU A 466 -11.38 11.43 40.69
CA LEU A 466 -12.82 11.27 40.60
C LEU A 466 -13.41 10.97 41.99
N TYR A 467 -14.30 11.82 42.46
CA TYR A 467 -14.97 11.63 43.77
C TYR A 467 -15.75 10.31 43.81
N ARG A 468 -15.79 9.69 44.99
CA ARG A 468 -16.41 8.38 45.21
C ARG A 468 -17.88 8.36 44.81
N ASN A 469 -18.66 9.38 45.20
CA ASN A 469 -20.07 9.50 44.85
C ASN A 469 -20.29 9.59 43.32
N LEU A 470 -19.41 10.26 42.56
CA LEU A 470 -19.44 10.27 41.10
C LEU A 470 -19.13 8.89 40.50
N LYS A 471 -18.19 8.15 41.10
CA LYS A 471 -17.93 6.74 40.71
C LYS A 471 -19.16 5.87 40.96
N GLU A 472 -19.81 6.01 42.11
CA GLU A 472 -21.03 5.27 42.45
C GLU A 472 -22.15 5.50 41.41
N VAL A 473 -22.33 6.73 40.95
CA VAL A 473 -23.29 7.08 39.89
C VAL A 473 -22.97 6.35 38.59
N LEU A 474 -21.68 6.34 38.22
CA LEU A 474 -21.25 5.74 36.97
C LEU A 474 -21.31 4.20 37.03
N CYS A 475 -20.93 3.58 38.14
CA CYS A 475 -21.03 2.14 38.34
C CYS A 475 -22.50 1.63 38.24
N ASN A 476 -23.47 2.45 38.63
CA ASN A 476 -24.89 2.14 38.57
C ASN A 476 -25.59 2.62 37.29
N SER A 477 -24.82 3.03 36.29
CA SER A 477 -25.34 3.49 35.00
C SER A 477 -26.10 2.40 34.25
N LYS A 478 -27.16 2.76 33.55
CA LYS A 478 -27.90 1.87 32.63
C LYS A 478 -27.23 1.78 31.25
N ASN A 479 -26.30 2.66 30.96
CA ASN A 479 -25.50 2.58 29.75
C ASN A 479 -24.52 1.40 29.84
N GLY A 480 -24.63 0.44 28.92
CA GLY A 480 -23.85 -0.80 28.96
C GLY A 480 -22.33 -0.56 28.95
N ILE A 481 -21.86 0.40 28.15
CA ILE A 481 -20.43 0.72 28.04
C ILE A 481 -19.92 1.35 29.34
N ILE A 482 -20.64 2.30 29.92
CA ILE A 482 -20.25 2.96 31.17
C ILE A 482 -20.15 1.91 32.30
N ARG A 483 -21.09 0.99 32.39
CA ARG A 483 -21.08 -0.07 33.40
C ARG A 483 -19.88 -1.04 33.22
N GLU A 484 -19.43 -1.28 32.00
CA GLU A 484 -18.22 -2.04 31.74
C GLU A 484 -16.94 -1.24 32.08
N CYS A 485 -16.97 0.08 31.91
CA CYS A 485 -15.86 0.99 32.20
C CYS A 485 -15.67 1.26 33.70
N PHE A 486 -16.74 1.18 34.51
CA PHE A 486 -16.75 1.49 35.94
C PHE A 486 -17.30 0.32 36.73
N LEU A 487 -16.41 -0.46 37.31
CA LEU A 487 -16.77 -1.69 38.00
C LEU A 487 -17.12 -1.40 39.48
N LEU A 488 -18.14 -2.08 39.98
CA LEU A 488 -18.54 -1.98 41.40
C LEU A 488 -17.39 -2.35 42.36
N SER A 489 -16.54 -3.28 42.00
CA SER A 489 -15.35 -3.66 42.75
C SER A 489 -14.34 -2.52 42.99
N GLU A 490 -14.38 -1.46 42.17
CA GLU A 490 -13.53 -0.29 42.37
C GLU A 490 -13.97 0.57 43.56
N LEU A 491 -15.20 0.46 44.00
CA LEU A 491 -15.72 1.16 45.18
C LEU A 491 -15.17 0.62 46.49
N ASP A 492 -14.75 -0.66 46.48
CA ASP A 492 -14.17 -1.33 47.67
C ASP A 492 -12.68 -0.96 47.84
N ASN A 493 -12.06 -0.42 46.82
CA ASN A 493 -10.66 0.01 46.88
C ASN A 493 -10.51 1.38 47.50
N ARG A 494 -10.03 1.45 48.73
CA ARG A 494 -9.80 2.68 49.50
C ARG A 494 -8.46 3.38 49.19
N ARG A 495 -7.59 2.77 48.35
CA ARG A 495 -6.30 3.36 47.99
C ARG A 495 -6.54 4.52 47.01
N ARG A 496 -5.82 5.62 47.25
CA ARG A 496 -5.80 6.73 46.29
C ARG A 496 -5.26 6.23 44.93
N PRO A 497 -5.89 6.55 43.81
CA PRO A 497 -5.36 6.21 42.51
C PRO A 497 -3.99 6.89 42.27
N GLU A 498 -3.16 6.26 41.47
CA GLU A 498 -1.92 6.91 41.00
C GLU A 498 -2.24 8.17 40.20
N THR A 499 -1.35 9.15 40.26
CA THR A 499 -1.45 10.39 39.49
C THR A 499 -1.32 10.12 37.97
N VAL A 500 -1.78 11.09 37.16
CA VAL A 500 -1.72 10.96 35.69
C VAL A 500 -0.28 10.79 35.19
N ALA A 501 0.67 11.59 35.70
CA ALA A 501 2.07 11.51 35.33
C ALA A 501 2.70 10.17 35.71
N THR A 502 2.38 9.62 36.89
CA THR A 502 2.87 8.31 37.31
C THR A 502 2.26 7.18 36.48
N GLN A 503 0.95 7.21 36.18
CA GLN A 503 0.32 6.24 35.27
C GLN A 503 0.96 6.30 33.88
N PHE A 504 1.20 7.50 33.36
CA PHE A 504 1.86 7.72 32.09
C PHE A 504 3.28 7.16 32.08
N LYS A 505 4.08 7.46 33.10
CA LYS A 505 5.44 6.93 33.29
C LYS A 505 5.44 5.40 33.31
N ASN A 506 4.55 4.77 34.09
CA ASN A 506 4.45 3.32 34.20
C ASN A 506 4.07 2.67 32.84
N SER A 507 3.10 3.23 32.13
CA SER A 507 2.70 2.79 30.81
C SER A 507 3.84 2.91 29.78
N LEU A 508 4.58 4.01 29.83
CA LEU A 508 5.74 4.23 28.97
C LEU A 508 6.88 3.27 29.30
N THR A 509 7.14 3.00 30.56
CA THR A 509 8.16 2.03 31.00
C THR A 509 7.82 0.63 30.48
N SER A 510 6.57 0.19 30.62
CA SER A 510 6.10 -1.10 30.08
C SER A 510 6.22 -1.17 28.56
N LEU A 511 5.92 -0.09 27.85
CA LEU A 511 6.13 -0.01 26.40
C LEU A 511 7.61 -0.18 26.05
N ILE A 512 8.51 0.54 26.72
CA ILE A 512 9.96 0.46 26.48
C ILE A 512 10.47 -0.96 26.74
N GLU A 513 10.05 -1.63 27.80
CA GLU A 513 10.40 -3.03 28.09
C GLU A 513 9.97 -3.98 26.97
N ILE A 514 8.74 -3.81 26.46
CA ILE A 514 8.25 -4.58 25.30
C ILE A 514 9.12 -4.34 24.05
N LEU A 515 9.51 -3.09 23.79
CA LEU A 515 10.34 -2.75 22.63
C LEU A 515 11.77 -3.29 22.78
N MET A 516 12.37 -3.16 23.97
CA MET A 516 13.72 -3.67 24.25
C MET A 516 13.85 -5.19 24.07
N SER A 517 12.76 -5.93 24.19
CA SER A 517 12.72 -7.38 23.95
C SER A 517 12.71 -7.76 22.46
N LYS A 518 12.70 -6.81 21.54
CA LYS A 518 12.52 -7.03 20.09
C LYS A 518 13.65 -6.38 19.28
N GLU A 519 13.88 -6.89 18.08
CA GLU A 519 14.84 -6.31 17.13
C GLU A 519 14.30 -5.02 16.50
N PRO A 520 15.07 -3.93 16.49
CA PRO A 520 14.59 -2.64 16.02
C PRO A 520 14.75 -2.41 14.53
N SER A 521 13.77 -1.74 13.92
CA SER A 521 13.90 -1.02 12.65
C SER A 521 13.37 0.41 12.83
N TYR A 522 13.99 1.38 12.17
CA TYR A 522 13.66 2.80 12.41
C TYR A 522 13.31 3.53 11.13
N VAL A 523 12.25 4.32 11.20
CA VAL A 523 11.84 5.29 10.18
C VAL A 523 11.79 6.66 10.81
N ARG A 524 12.56 7.62 10.28
CA ARG A 524 12.60 9.02 10.71
C ARG A 524 11.86 9.88 9.72
N CYS A 525 10.71 10.41 10.11
CA CYS A 525 9.90 11.28 9.28
C CYS A 525 10.30 12.74 9.52
N ILE A 526 10.52 13.48 8.44
CA ILE A 526 10.89 14.89 8.43
C ILE A 526 9.76 15.71 7.81
N LYS A 527 9.42 16.79 8.46
CA LYS A 527 8.47 17.78 7.99
C LYS A 527 9.21 18.84 7.15
N PRO A 528 8.94 19.00 5.86
CA PRO A 528 9.73 19.87 5.01
C PRO A 528 9.38 21.36 5.13
N ASN A 529 8.17 21.71 5.56
CA ASN A 529 7.72 23.08 5.78
C ASN A 529 6.53 23.14 6.73
N GLU A 530 6.25 24.32 7.31
CA GLU A 530 5.11 24.54 8.21
C GLU A 530 3.79 24.72 7.45
N LEU A 531 3.84 25.17 6.21
CA LEU A 531 2.67 25.49 5.39
C LEU A 531 1.98 24.27 4.78
N LYS A 532 2.57 23.08 4.94
CA LYS A 532 2.10 21.81 4.33
C LYS A 532 1.98 21.89 2.79
N GLU A 533 2.83 22.69 2.15
CA GLU A 533 2.84 22.87 0.70
C GLU A 533 3.80 21.89 0.02
N PRO A 534 3.36 21.24 -1.07
CA PRO A 534 4.23 20.36 -1.85
C PRO A 534 5.39 21.14 -2.49
N GLY A 535 6.57 20.52 -2.57
CA GLY A 535 7.74 21.07 -3.24
C GLY A 535 8.49 22.19 -2.50
N LYS A 536 7.95 22.69 -1.38
CA LYS A 536 8.65 23.64 -0.52
C LYS A 536 9.55 22.91 0.48
N PHE A 537 10.81 23.33 0.54
CA PHE A 537 11.84 22.78 1.42
C PHE A 537 12.44 23.90 2.27
N ASP A 538 12.09 23.92 3.55
CA ASP A 538 12.59 24.90 4.52
C ASP A 538 13.87 24.39 5.18
N ASP A 539 14.98 24.99 4.83
CA ASP A 539 16.30 24.60 5.34
C ASP A 539 16.45 24.74 6.84
N PHE A 540 15.91 25.81 7.40
CA PHE A 540 16.02 26.07 8.83
C PHE A 540 15.25 25.01 9.64
N LEU A 541 14.02 24.75 9.24
CA LEU A 541 13.19 23.75 9.87
C LEU A 541 13.78 22.34 9.75
N ILE A 542 14.24 21.97 8.56
CA ILE A 542 14.80 20.65 8.33
C ILE A 542 16.16 20.49 9.03
N ARG A 543 16.99 21.53 9.03
CA ARG A 543 18.26 21.55 9.78
C ARG A 543 18.03 21.28 11.25
N HIS A 544 17.05 21.94 11.84
CA HIS A 544 16.65 21.71 13.22
C HIS A 544 16.26 20.25 13.47
N GLN A 545 15.41 19.70 12.61
CA GLN A 545 14.98 18.29 12.68
C GLN A 545 16.15 17.30 12.51
N VAL A 546 17.05 17.52 11.56
CA VAL A 546 18.26 16.69 11.36
C VAL A 546 19.12 16.66 12.61
N LYS A 547 19.29 17.80 13.26
CA LYS A 547 20.09 17.93 14.48
C LYS A 547 19.45 17.18 15.64
N TYR A 548 18.19 17.46 15.97
CA TYR A 548 17.57 16.85 17.15
C TYR A 548 17.20 15.38 16.93
N LEU A 549 16.93 14.93 15.71
CA LEU A 549 16.73 13.50 15.42
C LEU A 549 18.03 12.69 15.51
N GLY A 550 19.17 13.37 15.76
CA GLY A 550 20.48 12.73 15.88
C GLY A 550 20.97 12.05 14.59
N LEU A 551 20.51 12.55 13.41
CA LEU A 551 20.80 11.89 12.14
C LEU A 551 22.29 11.98 11.77
N MET A 552 22.95 13.08 12.14
CA MET A 552 24.39 13.26 11.90
C MET A 552 25.24 12.35 12.78
N GLU A 553 24.90 12.21 14.06
CA GLU A 553 25.56 11.29 15.00
C GLU A 553 25.37 9.85 14.53
N HIS A 554 24.15 9.49 14.14
CA HIS A 554 23.87 8.17 13.61
C HIS A 554 24.69 7.88 12.34
N LEU A 555 24.76 8.85 11.43
CA LEU A 555 25.59 8.75 10.22
C LEU A 555 27.08 8.57 10.55
N ARG A 556 27.62 9.33 11.53
CA ARG A 556 29.03 9.21 11.95
C ARG A 556 29.34 7.80 12.46
N VAL A 557 28.50 7.26 13.35
CA VAL A 557 28.67 5.91 13.89
C VAL A 557 28.55 4.86 12.78
N ARG A 558 27.58 4.99 11.89
CA ARG A 558 27.39 4.05 10.77
C ARG A 558 28.51 4.09 9.75
N ARG A 559 29.09 5.24 9.47
CA ARG A 559 30.25 5.35 8.55
C ARG A 559 31.53 4.81 9.12
N ALA A 560 31.79 5.03 10.40
CA ALA A 560 32.96 4.51 11.08
C ALA A 560 32.83 3.02 11.39
N GLY A 561 31.60 2.52 11.58
CA GLY A 561 31.28 1.16 12.00
C GLY A 561 31.19 0.14 10.87
N PHE A 562 30.51 -0.96 11.19
CA PHE A 562 30.29 -2.08 10.28
C PHE A 562 28.81 -2.17 9.89
N ALA A 563 28.56 -2.25 8.59
CA ALA A 563 27.20 -2.31 8.05
C ALA A 563 26.43 -3.60 8.41
N TYR A 564 27.18 -4.67 8.69
CA TYR A 564 26.60 -5.97 8.98
C TYR A 564 27.40 -6.73 10.03
N ARG A 565 26.70 -7.43 10.94
CA ARG A 565 27.27 -8.27 11.98
C ARG A 565 26.42 -9.51 12.22
N ARG A 566 27.05 -10.68 12.35
CA ARG A 566 26.36 -11.95 12.61
C ARG A 566 27.26 -12.90 13.40
N LYS A 567 26.62 -13.72 14.25
CA LYS A 567 27.30 -14.84 14.92
C LYS A 567 27.87 -15.79 13.87
N TYR A 568 29.04 -16.35 14.17
CA TYR A 568 29.72 -17.26 13.24
C TYR A 568 28.89 -18.44 12.81
N GLU A 569 28.13 -19.03 13.74
CA GLU A 569 27.26 -20.18 13.46
C GLU A 569 26.18 -19.82 12.43
N ILE A 570 25.52 -18.69 12.65
CA ILE A 570 24.42 -18.22 11.77
C ILE A 570 24.96 -17.86 10.39
N PHE A 571 26.10 -17.13 10.35
CA PHE A 571 26.73 -16.75 9.08
C PHE A 571 27.20 -17.97 8.31
N LEU A 572 27.88 -18.90 8.97
CA LEU A 572 28.34 -20.12 8.36
C LEU A 572 27.17 -21.01 7.89
N GLN A 573 26.16 -21.19 8.72
CA GLN A 573 24.98 -21.98 8.37
C GLN A 573 24.30 -21.44 7.10
N ARG A 574 24.20 -20.12 6.97
CA ARG A 574 23.60 -19.49 5.80
C ARG A 574 24.48 -19.65 4.55
N TYR A 575 25.75 -19.32 4.64
CA TYR A 575 26.63 -19.19 3.48
C TYR A 575 27.55 -20.38 3.22
N LYS A 576 27.53 -21.43 4.06
CA LYS A 576 28.41 -22.61 3.92
C LYS A 576 28.40 -23.23 2.51
N SER A 577 27.28 -23.11 1.78
CA SER A 577 27.15 -23.65 0.42
C SER A 577 28.00 -22.94 -0.63
N LEU A 578 28.52 -21.75 -0.32
CA LEU A 578 29.36 -20.98 -1.23
C LEU A 578 30.80 -21.50 -1.30
N CYS A 579 31.29 -22.10 -0.22
CA CYS A 579 32.65 -22.65 -0.17
C CYS A 579 32.64 -24.18 -0.14
N PRO A 580 33.37 -24.86 -1.04
CA PRO A 580 33.46 -26.33 -1.05
C PRO A 580 33.98 -26.91 0.26
N ALA A 581 34.88 -26.21 0.98
CA ALA A 581 35.47 -26.70 2.23
C ALA A 581 34.46 -26.69 3.40
N THR A 582 33.43 -25.85 3.36
CA THR A 582 32.38 -25.77 4.41
C THR A 582 31.09 -26.50 4.02
N TRP A 583 30.99 -27.01 2.79
CA TRP A 583 29.81 -27.72 2.28
C TRP A 583 30.03 -29.21 2.12
N PRO A 584 29.06 -30.09 2.49
CA PRO A 584 27.72 -29.78 3.03
C PRO A 584 27.72 -29.58 4.55
N ASN A 585 28.67 -30.09 5.28
CA ASN A 585 28.78 -29.97 6.74
C ASN A 585 30.19 -29.58 7.15
N TRP A 586 30.24 -28.64 8.08
CA TRP A 586 31.47 -28.22 8.75
C TRP A 586 31.52 -28.79 10.17
N ASN A 587 32.61 -29.49 10.54
CA ASN A 587 32.73 -30.17 11.82
C ASN A 587 33.73 -29.47 12.78
N GLY A 588 34.33 -28.35 12.39
CA GLY A 588 35.23 -27.58 13.20
C GLY A 588 34.54 -26.40 13.92
N PRO A 589 35.34 -25.56 14.66
CA PRO A 589 34.83 -24.31 15.21
C PRO A 589 34.23 -23.42 14.12
N ALA A 590 33.07 -22.77 14.44
CA ALA A 590 32.34 -21.95 13.46
C ALA A 590 33.21 -20.75 12.96
N ALA A 591 34.04 -20.18 13.80
CA ALA A 591 34.96 -19.09 13.44
C ALA A 591 35.96 -19.50 12.33
N GLU A 592 36.58 -20.66 12.43
CA GLU A 592 37.48 -21.19 11.40
C GLU A 592 36.76 -21.50 10.09
N GLY A 593 35.49 -21.99 10.20
CA GLY A 593 34.65 -22.20 9.02
C GLY A 593 34.34 -20.91 8.30
N VAL A 594 34.03 -19.84 9.03
CA VAL A 594 33.80 -18.49 8.48
C VAL A 594 35.08 -17.94 7.89
N GLU A 595 36.23 -18.08 8.53
CA GLU A 595 37.49 -17.60 7.99
C GLU A 595 37.84 -18.26 6.64
N LYS A 596 37.61 -19.56 6.51
CA LYS A 596 37.78 -20.28 5.23
C LYS A 596 36.81 -19.81 4.18
N LEU A 597 35.56 -19.54 4.59
CA LEU A 597 34.51 -19.06 3.71
C LEU A 597 34.84 -17.67 3.15
N ILE A 598 35.22 -16.71 3.99
CA ILE A 598 35.51 -15.34 3.55
C ILE A 598 36.80 -15.28 2.69
N LYS A 599 37.81 -16.10 2.99
CA LYS A 599 39.00 -16.25 2.13
C LYS A 599 38.64 -16.81 0.75
N HIS A 600 37.71 -17.79 0.70
CA HIS A 600 37.23 -18.33 -0.56
C HIS A 600 36.42 -17.29 -1.36
N LEU A 601 35.65 -16.44 -0.69
CA LEU A 601 34.87 -15.36 -1.29
C LEU A 601 35.75 -14.16 -1.72
N GLY A 602 37.03 -14.13 -1.34
CA GLY A 602 37.96 -13.08 -1.73
C GLY A 602 37.75 -11.75 -1.00
N TYR A 603 37.27 -11.76 0.24
CA TYR A 603 37.14 -10.56 1.04
C TYR A 603 38.50 -9.92 1.32
N LYS A 604 38.57 -8.62 1.18
CA LYS A 604 39.77 -7.84 1.54
C LYS A 604 39.80 -7.58 3.04
N PRO A 605 41.02 -7.46 3.66
CA PRO A 605 41.16 -7.23 5.11
C PRO A 605 40.43 -5.97 5.63
N GLU A 606 40.28 -4.97 4.79
CA GLU A 606 39.59 -3.72 5.08
C GLU A 606 38.04 -3.82 5.03
N GLU A 607 37.50 -4.90 4.40
CA GLU A 607 36.08 -5.12 4.23
C GLU A 607 35.42 -5.83 5.40
N TYR A 608 36.21 -6.50 6.27
CA TYR A 608 35.69 -7.27 7.40
C TYR A 608 36.61 -7.23 8.63
N LYS A 609 36.03 -7.54 9.77
CA LYS A 609 36.75 -7.88 11.00
C LYS A 609 36.12 -9.12 11.61
N LEU A 610 36.91 -9.95 12.23
CA LEU A 610 36.50 -11.10 13.01
C LEU A 610 36.56 -10.74 14.50
N GLY A 611 35.40 -10.74 15.15
CA GLY A 611 35.31 -10.59 16.59
C GLY A 611 35.46 -11.92 17.32
N ARG A 612 35.16 -11.95 18.61
CA ARG A 612 35.22 -13.18 19.43
C ARG A 612 34.16 -14.20 19.01
N THR A 613 32.94 -13.74 18.75
CA THR A 613 31.80 -14.60 18.44
C THR A 613 31.14 -14.28 17.09
N LYS A 614 31.44 -13.13 16.48
CA LYS A 614 30.77 -12.58 15.31
C LYS A 614 31.73 -12.15 14.23
N ILE A 615 31.25 -12.23 12.98
CA ILE A 615 31.86 -11.55 11.84
C ILE A 615 31.23 -10.18 11.67
N PHE A 616 32.07 -9.19 11.35
CA PHE A 616 31.67 -7.81 11.04
C PHE A 616 32.11 -7.46 9.63
N ILE A 617 31.14 -7.02 8.80
CA ILE A 617 31.39 -6.61 7.41
C ILE A 617 31.18 -5.11 7.31
N ARG A 618 32.21 -4.39 6.86
CA ARG A 618 32.22 -2.92 6.84
C ARG A 618 31.30 -2.34 5.77
N PHE A 619 31.33 -2.88 4.58
CA PHE A 619 30.63 -2.29 3.46
C PHE A 619 29.39 -3.09 3.07
N PRO A 620 28.23 -2.45 2.88
CA PRO A 620 27.02 -3.09 2.37
C PRO A 620 27.25 -3.83 1.05
N LYS A 621 28.08 -3.29 0.17
CA LYS A 621 28.42 -3.87 -1.13
C LYS A 621 29.01 -5.29 -1.02
N THR A 622 29.88 -5.52 -0.06
CA THR A 622 30.49 -6.83 0.19
C THR A 622 29.46 -7.85 0.63
N LEU A 623 28.52 -7.44 1.50
CA LEU A 623 27.40 -8.28 1.91
C LEU A 623 26.50 -8.64 0.72
N PHE A 624 26.15 -7.65 -0.12
CA PHE A 624 25.27 -7.88 -1.27
C PHE A 624 25.87 -8.83 -2.28
N ALA A 625 27.15 -8.68 -2.59
CA ALA A 625 27.85 -9.63 -3.44
C ALA A 625 27.80 -11.06 -2.87
N THR A 626 27.82 -11.19 -1.55
CA THR A 626 27.72 -12.51 -0.89
C THR A 626 26.30 -13.07 -0.95
N GLU A 627 25.28 -12.24 -0.74
CA GLU A 627 23.87 -12.64 -0.87
C GLU A 627 23.56 -13.04 -2.33
N ASP A 628 24.01 -12.28 -3.30
CA ASP A 628 23.82 -12.60 -4.72
C ASP A 628 24.47 -13.94 -5.08
N ALA A 629 25.70 -14.16 -4.63
CA ALA A 629 26.38 -15.43 -4.81
C ALA A 629 25.64 -16.59 -4.13
N PHE A 630 25.06 -16.34 -2.95
CA PHE A 630 24.27 -17.33 -2.23
C PHE A 630 22.96 -17.67 -2.95
N GLU A 631 22.20 -16.69 -3.44
CA GLU A 631 20.96 -16.94 -4.16
C GLU A 631 21.25 -17.69 -5.49
N LEU A 632 22.29 -17.30 -6.21
CA LEU A 632 22.72 -18.04 -7.39
C LEU A 632 23.10 -19.50 -7.04
N ARG A 633 23.84 -19.71 -5.98
CA ARG A 633 24.23 -21.04 -5.51
C ARG A 633 23.04 -21.89 -5.09
N LYS A 634 22.11 -21.28 -4.38
CA LYS A 634 20.83 -21.90 -3.97
C LYS A 634 20.03 -22.33 -5.19
N TYR A 635 19.89 -21.47 -6.20
CA TYR A 635 19.25 -21.81 -7.44
C TYR A 635 19.89 -23.03 -8.13
N ILE A 636 21.22 -23.05 -8.24
CA ILE A 636 21.97 -24.19 -8.81
C ILE A 636 21.72 -25.47 -8.02
N LEU A 637 21.77 -25.40 -6.69
CA LEU A 637 21.53 -26.57 -5.82
C LEU A 637 20.10 -27.10 -5.92
N VAL A 638 19.12 -26.22 -5.92
CA VAL A 638 17.69 -26.56 -6.07
C VAL A 638 17.44 -27.17 -7.44
N SER A 639 18.00 -26.58 -8.51
CA SER A 639 17.87 -27.14 -9.86
C SER A 639 18.49 -28.54 -9.97
N ARG A 640 19.66 -28.77 -9.34
CA ARG A 640 20.28 -30.11 -9.28
C ARG A 640 19.43 -31.09 -8.46
N LEU A 641 18.85 -30.66 -7.35
CA LEU A 641 17.96 -31.49 -6.54
C LEU A 641 16.70 -31.88 -7.31
N GLN A 642 16.08 -30.90 -7.96
CA GLN A 642 14.89 -31.11 -8.81
C GLN A 642 15.20 -32.04 -9.97
N ALA A 643 16.35 -31.85 -10.63
CA ALA A 643 16.78 -32.74 -11.70
C ALA A 643 17.00 -34.20 -11.23
N LYS A 644 17.67 -34.37 -10.07
CA LYS A 644 17.83 -35.69 -9.44
C LYS A 644 16.50 -36.33 -9.05
N TYR A 645 15.60 -35.55 -8.47
CA TYR A 645 14.27 -36.02 -8.07
C TYR A 645 13.43 -36.43 -9.28
N LYS A 646 13.35 -35.54 -10.31
CA LYS A 646 12.66 -35.83 -11.56
C LYS A 646 13.27 -37.06 -12.24
N GLY A 647 14.60 -37.15 -12.26
CA GLY A 647 15.30 -38.32 -12.80
C GLY A 647 15.01 -39.61 -12.01
N ARG A 648 14.89 -39.54 -10.68
CA ARG A 648 14.50 -40.70 -9.84
C ARG A 648 13.06 -41.15 -10.07
N LEU A 649 12.15 -40.19 -10.20
CA LEU A 649 10.75 -40.43 -10.53
C LEU A 649 10.65 -41.02 -11.95
N GLY A 650 11.33 -40.42 -12.92
CA GLY A 650 11.37 -40.96 -14.31
C GLY A 650 11.93 -42.36 -14.38
N LYS A 651 13.01 -42.65 -13.66
CA LYS A 651 13.57 -44.03 -13.57
C LYS A 651 12.57 -45.01 -12.93
N ARG A 652 11.85 -44.59 -11.89
CA ARG A 652 10.83 -45.40 -11.21
C ARG A 652 9.63 -45.66 -12.10
N GLU A 653 9.17 -44.66 -12.81
CA GLU A 653 8.09 -44.79 -13.79
C GLU A 653 8.53 -45.62 -14.99
N PHE A 654 9.73 -45.38 -15.52
CA PHE A 654 10.29 -46.20 -16.62
C PHE A 654 10.40 -47.66 -16.23
N LYS A 655 10.88 -47.95 -14.99
CA LYS A 655 10.95 -49.30 -14.50
C LYS A 655 9.56 -49.95 -14.42
N LYS A 656 8.57 -49.21 -13.87
CA LYS A 656 7.17 -49.69 -13.83
C LYS A 656 6.62 -49.97 -15.23
N LYS A 657 6.86 -49.04 -16.19
CA LYS A 657 6.41 -49.17 -17.57
C LYS A 657 7.09 -50.32 -18.25
N ARG A 658 8.40 -50.51 -18.05
CA ARG A 658 9.16 -51.63 -18.56
C ARG A 658 8.66 -52.95 -18.03
N ASP A 659 8.49 -53.07 -16.72
CA ASP A 659 8.02 -54.29 -16.06
C ASP A 659 6.57 -54.63 -16.48
N ALA A 660 5.73 -53.61 -16.66
CA ALA A 660 4.39 -53.75 -17.21
C ALA A 660 4.43 -54.17 -18.71
N ALA A 661 5.33 -53.55 -19.50
CA ALA A 661 5.50 -53.92 -20.92
C ALA A 661 5.96 -55.41 -21.07
N ILE A 662 6.91 -55.84 -20.25
CA ILE A 662 7.35 -57.25 -20.26
C ILE A 662 6.19 -58.19 -19.93
N LYS A 663 5.35 -57.83 -18.95
CA LYS A 663 4.14 -58.63 -18.61
C LYS A 663 3.12 -58.60 -19.72
N LEU A 664 2.87 -57.44 -20.35
CA LEU A 664 1.98 -57.28 -21.47
C LEU A 664 2.47 -58.07 -22.71
N GLU A 665 3.80 -58.00 -23.03
CA GLU A 665 4.37 -58.77 -24.12
C GLU A 665 4.26 -60.27 -23.88
N ALA A 666 4.49 -60.74 -22.65
CA ALA A 666 4.33 -62.16 -22.32
C ALA A 666 2.87 -62.60 -22.47
N CYS A 667 1.92 -61.82 -21.95
CA CYS A 667 0.49 -62.10 -22.12
C CYS A 667 0.07 -61.99 -23.60
N TRP A 668 0.60 -60.97 -24.31
CA TRP A 668 0.27 -60.73 -25.72
C TRP A 668 0.79 -61.86 -26.61
N ARG A 669 2.02 -62.34 -26.42
CA ARG A 669 2.54 -63.48 -27.10
C ARG A 669 1.64 -64.68 -26.89
N GLY A 670 1.16 -64.96 -25.70
CA GLY A 670 0.21 -66.01 -25.38
C GLY A 670 -1.16 -65.87 -26.08
N VAL A 671 -1.65 -64.58 -26.15
CA VAL A 671 -2.88 -64.24 -26.84
C VAL A 671 -2.71 -64.36 -28.35
N LEU A 672 -1.58 -63.88 -28.87
CA LEU A 672 -1.27 -64.05 -30.31
C LEU A 672 -1.19 -65.49 -30.75
N ALA A 673 -0.54 -66.37 -29.97
CA ALA A 673 -0.47 -67.79 -30.25
C ALA A 673 -1.88 -68.46 -30.27
N ARG A 674 -2.73 -68.09 -29.26
CA ARG A 674 -4.15 -68.54 -29.22
C ARG A 674 -4.97 -67.96 -30.38
N LYS A 675 -4.78 -66.64 -30.73
CA LYS A 675 -5.46 -65.99 -31.82
C LYS A 675 -5.01 -66.58 -33.17
N ALA A 676 -3.70 -66.87 -33.32
CA ALA A 676 -3.19 -67.51 -34.52
C ALA A 676 -3.80 -68.88 -34.77
N ALA A 677 -3.95 -69.68 -33.67
CA ALA A 677 -4.62 -70.97 -33.75
C ALA A 677 -6.11 -70.84 -34.13
N LYS A 678 -6.84 -69.87 -33.49
CA LYS A 678 -8.23 -69.56 -33.84
C LYS A 678 -8.35 -68.97 -35.25
N LYS A 679 -7.40 -68.09 -35.66
CA LYS A 679 -7.39 -67.54 -37.02
C LYS A 679 -7.20 -68.58 -38.09
N ARG A 680 -6.31 -69.55 -37.86
CA ARG A 680 -6.16 -70.66 -38.79
C ARG A 680 -7.44 -71.48 -38.97
N SER A 681 -8.13 -71.81 -37.85
CA SER A 681 -9.38 -72.54 -37.94
C SER A 681 -10.49 -71.71 -38.62
N TRP A 682 -10.57 -70.41 -38.22
CA TRP A 682 -11.53 -69.46 -38.79
C TRP A 682 -11.26 -69.16 -40.27
N ALA A 683 -9.94 -68.96 -40.64
CA ALA A 683 -9.54 -68.70 -42.02
C ALA A 683 -9.92 -69.87 -42.94
N VAL A 684 -9.77 -71.12 -42.48
CA VAL A 684 -10.18 -72.29 -43.24
C VAL A 684 -11.69 -72.31 -43.45
N GLN A 685 -12.47 -71.90 -42.38
CA GLN A 685 -13.94 -71.81 -42.54
C GLN A 685 -14.36 -70.65 -43.43
N ILE A 686 -13.71 -69.51 -43.31
CA ILE A 686 -14.01 -68.35 -44.16
C ILE A 686 -13.60 -68.59 -45.61
N ILE A 687 -12.43 -69.15 -45.89
CA ILE A 687 -12.00 -69.52 -47.27
C ILE A 687 -13.04 -70.46 -47.90
N ARG A 688 -13.52 -71.45 -47.15
CA ARG A 688 -14.56 -72.35 -47.64
C ARG A 688 -15.90 -71.61 -47.92
N LYS A 689 -16.31 -70.62 -46.97
CA LYS A 689 -17.54 -69.80 -47.22
C LYS A 689 -17.34 -68.83 -48.39
N PHE A 690 -16.11 -68.22 -48.46
CA PHE A 690 -15.78 -67.30 -49.54
C PHE A 690 -15.75 -67.89 -50.93
N ILE A 691 -15.18 -69.10 -51.00
CA ILE A 691 -15.19 -69.87 -52.29
C ILE A 691 -16.61 -70.25 -52.70
N LYS A 692 -17.44 -70.64 -51.73
CA LYS A 692 -18.87 -70.90 -51.98
C LYS A 692 -19.61 -69.58 -52.31
N GLY A 693 -19.41 -68.47 -51.66
CA GLY A 693 -20.04 -67.18 -51.93
C GLY A 693 -19.59 -66.59 -53.29
N PHE A 694 -18.35 -66.77 -53.65
CA PHE A 694 -17.81 -66.38 -54.96
C PHE A 694 -18.41 -67.21 -56.09
N ILE A 695 -18.58 -68.52 -55.93
CA ILE A 695 -19.18 -69.43 -56.90
C ILE A 695 -20.65 -69.02 -57.09
N ASN A 696 -21.37 -68.66 -56.05
CA ASN A 696 -22.80 -68.32 -56.07
C ASN A 696 -23.10 -66.83 -56.36
N ARG A 697 -22.08 -65.92 -56.52
CA ARG A 697 -22.26 -64.46 -56.67
C ARG A 697 -23.22 -63.99 -57.76
N LYS A 698 -23.64 -64.82 -58.67
CA LYS A 698 -24.64 -64.55 -59.75
C LYS A 698 -26.02 -65.22 -59.58
N LYS A 699 -26.23 -65.80 -58.36
CA LYS A 699 -27.55 -66.38 -57.97
C LYS A 699 -28.27 -65.47 -56.93
N PRO A 700 -29.51 -65.57 -56.65
CA PRO A 700 -30.20 -64.80 -55.63
C PRO A 700 -29.51 -64.91 -54.25
N LEU A 701 -29.53 -63.86 -53.50
CA LEU A 701 -28.82 -63.71 -52.19
C LEU A 701 -29.02 -64.96 -51.29
N CYS A 702 -27.96 -65.63 -51.04
CA CYS A 702 -27.88 -66.71 -50.06
C CYS A 702 -27.14 -66.26 -48.76
N PRO A 703 -27.23 -66.97 -47.65
CA PRO A 703 -26.65 -66.60 -46.42
C PRO A 703 -25.11 -66.40 -46.45
N GLU A 704 -24.45 -67.07 -47.39
CA GLU A 704 -22.99 -66.96 -47.62
C GLU A 704 -22.62 -65.62 -48.30
N ASP A 705 -23.51 -65.13 -49.21
CA ASP A 705 -23.30 -63.87 -49.94
C ASP A 705 -23.47 -62.64 -48.97
N VAL A 706 -24.34 -62.70 -48.00
CA VAL A 706 -24.55 -61.68 -47.00
C VAL A 706 -23.29 -61.52 -46.18
N GLU A 707 -22.62 -62.59 -45.82
CA GLU A 707 -21.34 -62.45 -45.06
C GLU A 707 -20.23 -61.85 -45.97
N PHE A 708 -20.14 -62.11 -47.20
CA PHE A 708 -19.23 -61.57 -48.19
C PHE A 708 -19.45 -60.04 -48.33
N VAL A 709 -20.69 -59.64 -48.54
CA VAL A 709 -21.03 -58.21 -48.61
C VAL A 709 -20.72 -57.45 -47.30
N ARG A 710 -21.04 -58.04 -46.18
CA ARG A 710 -20.69 -57.46 -44.87
C ARG A 710 -19.16 -57.32 -44.67
N LEU A 711 -18.38 -58.25 -45.14
CA LEU A 711 -16.92 -58.19 -45.06
C LEU A 711 -16.35 -57.04 -45.92
N VAL A 712 -16.89 -56.88 -47.14
CA VAL A 712 -16.47 -55.77 -48.03
C VAL A 712 -16.84 -54.42 -47.40
N GLN A 713 -18.03 -54.28 -46.79
CA GLN A 713 -18.45 -53.12 -46.09
C GLN A 713 -17.56 -52.84 -44.86
N TYR A 714 -17.28 -53.86 -44.05
CA TYR A 714 -16.42 -53.73 -42.86
C TYR A 714 -15.00 -53.34 -43.29
N ASN A 715 -14.40 -53.96 -44.30
CA ASN A 715 -13.07 -53.58 -44.74
C ASN A 715 -12.96 -52.18 -45.28
N TYR A 716 -14.00 -51.65 -45.92
CA TYR A 716 -14.03 -50.26 -46.31
C TYR A 716 -14.05 -49.32 -45.10
N LEU A 717 -14.91 -49.56 -44.12
CA LEU A 717 -15.01 -48.73 -42.95
C LEU A 717 -13.73 -48.76 -42.12
N MET A 718 -13.08 -49.90 -42.01
CA MET A 718 -11.81 -50.01 -41.28
C MET A 718 -10.67 -49.26 -42.02
N LYS A 719 -10.59 -49.36 -43.33
CA LYS A 719 -9.63 -48.54 -44.11
C LYS A 719 -9.90 -47.06 -44.05
N LEU A 720 -11.18 -46.67 -44.07
CA LEU A 720 -11.56 -45.27 -43.94
C LEU A 720 -11.17 -44.70 -42.57
N ARG A 721 -11.31 -45.41 -41.46
CA ARG A 721 -10.85 -45.04 -40.14
C ARG A 721 -9.37 -44.65 -40.10
N ASP A 722 -8.54 -45.39 -40.78
CA ASP A 722 -7.07 -45.19 -40.79
C ASP A 722 -6.63 -44.08 -41.81
N HIS A 723 -7.57 -43.61 -42.66
CA HIS A 723 -7.30 -42.62 -43.70
C HIS A 723 -8.18 -41.37 -43.56
N LEU A 724 -8.61 -41.03 -42.31
CA LEU A 724 -9.37 -39.81 -42.08
C LEU A 724 -8.53 -38.58 -42.30
N PRO A 725 -9.09 -37.49 -42.85
CA PRO A 725 -8.42 -36.19 -42.96
C PRO A 725 -7.90 -35.68 -41.61
N LYS A 726 -6.69 -35.16 -41.61
CA LYS A 726 -6.04 -34.70 -40.36
C LYS A 726 -6.29 -33.23 -40.03
N ASN A 727 -6.65 -32.44 -41.01
CA ASN A 727 -6.95 -31.01 -40.85
C ASN A 727 -8.02 -30.56 -41.86
N VAL A 728 -8.54 -29.34 -41.68
CA VAL A 728 -9.63 -28.80 -42.52
C VAL A 728 -9.26 -28.61 -43.99
N LEU A 729 -7.97 -28.50 -44.31
CA LEU A 729 -7.49 -28.30 -45.67
C LEU A 729 -7.23 -29.62 -46.40
N ASP A 730 -7.20 -30.74 -45.70
CA ASP A 730 -7.04 -32.08 -46.25
C ASP A 730 -8.37 -32.57 -46.82
N LYS A 731 -8.43 -32.67 -48.16
CA LYS A 731 -9.61 -33.10 -48.92
C LYS A 731 -9.55 -34.59 -49.32
N SER A 732 -8.56 -35.32 -48.81
CA SER A 732 -8.43 -36.73 -49.10
C SER A 732 -9.59 -37.53 -48.49
N TRP A 733 -10.17 -38.43 -49.30
CA TRP A 733 -11.23 -39.35 -48.87
C TRP A 733 -11.16 -40.62 -49.70
N LEU A 734 -11.37 -41.76 -49.08
CA LEU A 734 -11.34 -43.06 -49.77
C LEU A 734 -12.59 -43.26 -50.61
N GLN A 735 -12.44 -43.75 -51.83
CA GLN A 735 -13.53 -44.11 -52.75
C GLN A 735 -14.41 -45.20 -52.12
N PRO A 736 -15.71 -44.97 -51.89
CA PRO A 736 -16.60 -45.98 -51.33
C PRO A 736 -17.02 -47.02 -52.31
N PRO A 737 -17.34 -48.26 -51.90
CA PRO A 737 -18.12 -49.17 -52.65
C PRO A 737 -19.53 -48.60 -52.89
N SER A 738 -20.14 -48.95 -54.06
CA SER A 738 -21.46 -48.39 -54.45
C SER A 738 -22.55 -48.54 -53.36
N ILE A 739 -22.54 -49.59 -52.59
CA ILE A 739 -23.47 -49.88 -51.50
C ILE A 739 -23.27 -48.90 -50.26
N LEU A 740 -22.16 -48.21 -50.18
CA LEU A 740 -21.79 -47.30 -49.04
C LEU A 740 -21.65 -45.82 -49.43
N GLU A 741 -22.05 -45.41 -50.65
CA GLU A 741 -21.84 -44.05 -51.14
C GLU A 741 -22.51 -43.02 -50.24
N GLU A 742 -23.80 -43.16 -49.93
CA GLU A 742 -24.54 -42.25 -49.07
C GLU A 742 -23.94 -42.18 -47.62
N VAL A 743 -23.58 -43.33 -47.06
CA VAL A 743 -22.99 -43.42 -45.72
C VAL A 743 -21.63 -42.77 -45.71
N SER A 744 -20.84 -42.93 -46.76
CA SER A 744 -19.52 -42.35 -46.92
C SER A 744 -19.58 -40.82 -47.00
N GLU A 745 -20.52 -40.25 -47.75
CA GLU A 745 -20.75 -38.81 -47.84
C GLU A 745 -21.17 -38.22 -46.48
N MET A 746 -22.06 -38.93 -45.78
CA MET A 746 -22.47 -38.50 -44.43
C MET A 746 -21.28 -38.49 -43.44
N LEU A 747 -20.44 -39.51 -43.45
CA LEU A 747 -19.25 -39.58 -42.59
C LEU A 747 -18.22 -38.51 -42.95
N GLN A 748 -18.06 -38.16 -44.23
CA GLN A 748 -17.18 -37.10 -44.68
C GLN A 748 -17.63 -35.76 -44.16
N ASN A 749 -18.91 -35.43 -44.24
CA ASN A 749 -19.51 -34.22 -43.73
C ASN A 749 -19.35 -34.11 -42.20
N MET A 750 -19.53 -35.22 -41.47
CA MET A 750 -19.33 -35.26 -40.03
C MET A 750 -17.87 -35.02 -39.66
N CYS A 751 -16.93 -35.60 -40.36
CA CYS A 751 -15.49 -35.44 -40.15
C CYS A 751 -15.08 -33.98 -40.35
N ILE A 752 -15.46 -33.35 -41.44
CA ILE A 752 -15.18 -31.93 -41.73
C ILE A 752 -15.76 -31.04 -40.67
N ARG A 753 -17.03 -31.22 -40.26
CA ARG A 753 -17.65 -30.44 -39.20
C ARG A 753 -16.90 -30.54 -37.86
N ASN A 754 -16.40 -31.73 -37.52
CA ASN A 754 -15.60 -31.94 -36.29
C ASN A 754 -14.24 -31.24 -36.36
N LEU A 755 -13.57 -31.33 -37.52
CA LEU A 755 -12.30 -30.65 -37.74
C LEU A 755 -12.43 -29.13 -37.67
N VAL A 756 -13.51 -28.56 -38.27
CA VAL A 756 -13.82 -27.14 -38.19
C VAL A 756 -14.09 -26.72 -36.75
N ARG A 757 -14.89 -27.49 -35.99
CA ARG A 757 -15.17 -27.23 -34.59
C ARG A 757 -13.88 -27.22 -33.74
N LYS A 758 -13.01 -28.21 -33.90
CA LYS A 758 -11.72 -28.27 -33.22
C LYS A 758 -10.82 -27.08 -33.55
N TYR A 759 -10.77 -26.69 -34.81
CA TYR A 759 -10.02 -25.51 -35.23
C TYR A 759 -10.53 -24.25 -34.55
N CYS A 760 -11.87 -24.03 -34.57
CA CYS A 760 -12.47 -22.84 -33.94
C CYS A 760 -12.29 -22.80 -32.41
N GLN A 761 -12.31 -23.97 -31.75
CA GLN A 761 -12.05 -24.08 -30.33
C GLN A 761 -10.60 -23.79 -29.93
N GLY A 762 -9.67 -24.08 -30.85
CA GLY A 762 -8.22 -23.87 -30.61
C GLY A 762 -7.73 -22.43 -30.85
N VAL A 763 -8.61 -21.52 -31.29
CA VAL A 763 -8.20 -20.12 -31.55
C VAL A 763 -8.13 -19.34 -30.26
N PRO A 764 -6.94 -18.81 -29.82
CA PRO A 764 -6.81 -17.98 -28.62
C PRO A 764 -7.67 -16.72 -28.71
N PRO A 765 -8.14 -16.18 -27.59
CA PRO A 765 -8.97 -14.98 -27.56
C PRO A 765 -8.33 -13.78 -28.29
N GLU A 766 -7.04 -13.59 -28.11
CA GLU A 766 -6.27 -12.54 -28.80
C GLU A 766 -6.30 -12.72 -30.32
N ARG A 767 -6.10 -13.94 -30.76
CA ARG A 767 -6.16 -14.26 -32.18
C ARG A 767 -7.56 -14.09 -32.74
N LYS A 768 -8.59 -14.34 -31.95
CA LYS A 768 -9.98 -14.10 -32.33
C LYS A 768 -10.23 -12.62 -32.59
N VAL A 769 -9.78 -11.75 -31.70
CA VAL A 769 -9.88 -10.29 -31.87
C VAL A 769 -9.14 -9.82 -33.12
N GLN A 770 -7.96 -10.35 -33.38
CA GLN A 770 -7.21 -10.05 -34.62
C GLN A 770 -7.97 -10.50 -35.88
N LEU A 771 -8.59 -11.68 -35.86
CA LEU A 771 -9.40 -12.17 -36.96
C LEU A 771 -10.67 -11.34 -37.14
N GLU A 772 -11.30 -10.89 -36.06
CA GLU A 772 -12.44 -9.97 -36.10
C GLU A 772 -12.06 -8.64 -36.74
N GLN A 773 -10.94 -8.05 -36.33
CA GLN A 773 -10.42 -6.85 -36.99
C GLN A 773 -10.15 -7.08 -38.48
N LYS A 774 -9.56 -8.20 -38.81
CA LYS A 774 -9.28 -8.60 -40.20
C LYS A 774 -10.55 -8.69 -41.04
N VAL A 775 -11.59 -9.32 -40.51
CA VAL A 775 -12.91 -9.44 -41.16
C VAL A 775 -13.52 -8.05 -41.35
N VAL A 776 -13.55 -7.23 -40.29
CA VAL A 776 -14.13 -5.87 -40.36
C VAL A 776 -13.37 -5.02 -41.35
N THR A 777 -12.03 -5.00 -41.31
CA THR A 777 -11.21 -4.24 -42.24
C THR A 777 -11.47 -4.67 -43.69
N SER A 778 -11.56 -5.97 -43.92
CA SER A 778 -11.83 -6.51 -45.25
C SER A 778 -13.25 -6.14 -45.74
N ALA A 779 -14.24 -6.17 -44.88
CA ALA A 779 -15.61 -5.78 -45.25
C ALA A 779 -15.70 -4.29 -45.62
N VAL A 780 -14.91 -3.44 -44.96
CA VAL A 780 -14.89 -2.00 -45.19
C VAL A 780 -14.08 -1.64 -46.42
N PHE A 781 -12.90 -2.19 -46.63
CA PHE A 781 -11.91 -1.66 -47.58
C PHE A 781 -11.62 -2.57 -48.79
N ARG A 782 -11.91 -3.88 -48.71
CA ARG A 782 -11.54 -4.83 -49.79
C ARG A 782 -12.25 -4.49 -51.12
N GLY A 783 -11.48 -4.26 -52.16
CA GLY A 783 -11.98 -3.86 -53.49
C GLY A 783 -12.57 -2.46 -53.56
N LYS A 784 -12.42 -1.65 -52.49
CA LYS A 784 -12.99 -0.29 -52.41
C LYS A 784 -11.96 0.81 -52.26
N LYS A 785 -10.83 0.52 -51.56
CA LYS A 785 -9.76 1.50 -51.34
C LYS A 785 -8.42 0.95 -51.81
N GLU A 786 -7.70 1.78 -52.59
CA GLU A 786 -6.36 1.51 -53.02
C GLU A 786 -5.39 1.37 -51.81
N GLY A 787 -4.36 0.56 -51.97
CA GLY A 787 -3.43 0.26 -50.88
C GLY A 787 -3.91 -0.80 -49.89
N TYR A 788 -5.22 -1.18 -49.93
CA TYR A 788 -5.71 -2.34 -49.16
C TYR A 788 -5.62 -3.59 -49.99
N GLN A 789 -4.68 -4.49 -49.65
CA GLN A 789 -4.54 -5.79 -50.25
C GLN A 789 -5.75 -6.69 -49.94
N GLN A 790 -5.76 -7.96 -50.34
CA GLN A 790 -6.89 -8.87 -50.03
C GLN A 790 -7.16 -9.04 -48.56
N SER A 791 -6.17 -8.77 -47.69
CA SER A 791 -6.26 -8.86 -46.25
C SER A 791 -5.06 -8.16 -45.61
N ILE A 792 -5.21 -7.76 -44.34
CA ILE A 792 -4.06 -7.25 -43.55
C ILE A 792 -3.06 -8.39 -43.26
N ASN A 793 -1.79 -8.13 -43.51
CA ASN A 793 -0.72 -9.14 -43.37
C ASN A 793 -0.30 -9.33 -41.91
N GLN A 794 -0.26 -8.23 -41.16
CA GLN A 794 0.13 -8.21 -39.76
C GLN A 794 -1.04 -7.72 -38.87
N PRO A 795 -1.09 -8.14 -37.59
CA PRO A 795 -2.07 -7.61 -36.65
C PRO A 795 -1.90 -6.10 -36.48
N PHE A 796 -3.00 -5.42 -36.26
CA PHE A 796 -2.98 -4.01 -35.89
C PHE A 796 -2.36 -3.81 -34.50
N MET A 797 -1.66 -2.72 -34.30
CA MET A 797 -1.13 -2.38 -33.00
C MET A 797 -2.25 -2.01 -32.02
N ASP A 798 -2.07 -2.30 -30.74
CA ASP A 798 -3.06 -1.94 -29.73
C ASP A 798 -3.20 -0.42 -29.63
N THR A 799 -2.10 0.31 -29.63
CA THR A 799 -2.05 1.78 -29.74
C THR A 799 -0.75 2.23 -30.37
N ARG A 800 -0.74 3.40 -31.03
CA ARG A 800 0.47 3.99 -31.63
C ARG A 800 1.27 4.85 -30.66
N LEU A 801 0.57 5.45 -29.66
CA LEU A 801 1.17 6.20 -28.57
C LEU A 801 0.61 5.66 -27.26
N LYS A 802 1.41 5.60 -26.22
CA LYS A 802 0.99 5.17 -24.87
C LYS A 802 0.26 6.30 -24.14
N GLU A 803 -0.51 5.96 -23.14
CA GLU A 803 -1.15 6.96 -22.26
C GLU A 803 -0.13 7.86 -21.57
N SER A 804 1.07 7.36 -21.28
CA SER A 804 2.20 8.12 -20.75
C SER A 804 2.67 9.26 -21.67
N ASP A 805 2.42 9.16 -22.98
CA ASP A 805 2.86 10.13 -23.97
C ASP A 805 1.85 11.26 -24.17
N LEU A 806 0.68 11.14 -23.50
CA LEU A 806 -0.37 12.15 -23.52
C LEU A 806 -0.18 13.15 -22.38
N ASN A 807 -0.53 14.41 -22.67
CA ASN A 807 -0.49 15.45 -21.65
C ASN A 807 -1.43 15.12 -20.48
N PRO A 808 -0.98 15.20 -19.22
CA PRO A 808 -1.81 14.88 -18.04
C PRO A 808 -3.14 15.63 -17.98
N ARG A 809 -3.20 16.88 -18.46
CA ARG A 809 -4.45 17.63 -18.51
C ARG A 809 -5.48 17.03 -19.47
N VAL A 810 -5.02 16.41 -20.55
CA VAL A 810 -5.92 15.70 -21.47
C VAL A 810 -6.47 14.44 -20.82
N LEU A 811 -5.65 13.71 -20.08
CA LEU A 811 -6.08 12.53 -19.32
C LEU A 811 -7.14 12.90 -18.28
N GLN A 812 -6.97 14.03 -17.58
CA GLN A 812 -7.98 14.55 -16.65
C GLN A 812 -9.31 14.92 -17.33
N LEU A 813 -9.25 15.50 -18.53
CA LEU A 813 -10.45 15.88 -19.29
C LEU A 813 -11.21 14.68 -19.87
N ILE A 814 -10.53 13.54 -20.03
CA ILE A 814 -11.10 12.27 -20.49
C ILE A 814 -11.48 11.38 -19.28
N GLN A 815 -11.36 11.90 -18.04
CA GLN A 815 -11.62 11.15 -16.78
C GLN A 815 -12.96 10.41 -16.82
N GLY A 816 -12.88 9.06 -16.69
CA GLY A 816 -14.05 8.15 -16.74
C GLY A 816 -14.17 7.34 -18.03
N GLU A 817 -13.41 7.63 -19.09
CA GLU A 817 -13.41 6.86 -20.33
C GLU A 817 -12.06 6.15 -20.52
N LYS A 818 -12.08 4.82 -20.64
CA LYS A 818 -10.87 4.05 -20.91
C LYS A 818 -10.36 4.32 -22.33
N ILE A 819 -9.13 4.79 -22.46
CA ILE A 819 -8.46 4.95 -23.75
C ILE A 819 -8.24 3.58 -24.40
N LYS A 820 -8.55 3.47 -25.67
CA LYS A 820 -8.44 2.24 -26.46
C LYS A 820 -7.43 2.31 -27.59
N TYR A 821 -7.19 3.49 -28.14
CA TYR A 821 -6.24 3.68 -29.22
C TYR A 821 -5.86 5.14 -29.37
N VAL A 822 -4.59 5.43 -29.60
CA VAL A 822 -4.06 6.77 -29.83
C VAL A 822 -3.18 6.74 -31.08
N THR A 823 -3.40 7.71 -31.97
CA THR A 823 -2.58 7.85 -33.18
C THR A 823 -2.35 9.33 -33.50
N PRO A 824 -1.16 9.70 -33.98
CA PRO A 824 -0.95 11.04 -34.54
C PRO A 824 -1.74 11.21 -35.85
N VAL A 825 -2.29 12.39 -36.04
CA VAL A 825 -3.05 12.76 -37.24
C VAL A 825 -2.79 14.20 -37.61
N ILE A 826 -2.92 14.55 -38.87
CA ILE A 826 -2.93 15.95 -39.34
C ILE A 826 -4.38 16.35 -39.50
N LYS A 827 -4.84 17.33 -38.75
CA LYS A 827 -6.17 17.91 -38.91
C LYS A 827 -6.15 19.12 -39.84
N TYR A 828 -6.98 19.11 -40.86
CA TYR A 828 -7.20 20.23 -41.71
C TYR A 828 -8.34 21.09 -41.14
N ASP A 829 -8.10 22.41 -41.04
CA ASP A 829 -9.19 23.30 -40.67
C ASP A 829 -10.20 23.47 -41.81
N ARG A 830 -11.45 23.70 -41.49
CA ARG A 830 -12.59 23.59 -42.41
C ARG A 830 -12.73 24.81 -43.34
N ASN A 831 -12.13 25.94 -42.95
CA ASN A 831 -12.28 27.23 -43.71
C ASN A 831 -11.07 27.55 -44.57
N GLY A 832 -9.89 27.38 -43.99
CA GLY A 832 -8.62 27.72 -44.67
C GLY A 832 -7.83 26.52 -45.11
N PHE A 833 -8.23 25.31 -44.65
CA PHE A 833 -7.56 24.02 -44.88
C PHE A 833 -6.10 23.99 -44.41
N LYS A 834 -5.76 24.76 -43.37
CA LYS A 834 -4.44 24.72 -42.75
C LYS A 834 -4.23 23.40 -42.07
N ALA A 835 -3.14 22.73 -42.38
CA ALA A 835 -2.70 21.49 -41.72
C ALA A 835 -2.23 21.80 -40.32
N ARG A 836 -2.63 20.99 -39.38
CA ARG A 836 -2.22 21.05 -37.97
C ARG A 836 -2.02 19.66 -37.40
N GLU A 837 -0.87 19.42 -36.82
CA GLU A 837 -0.60 18.18 -36.13
C GLU A 837 -1.49 18.05 -34.90
N ARG A 838 -2.09 16.89 -34.70
CA ARG A 838 -3.01 16.55 -33.62
C ARG A 838 -2.85 15.09 -33.24
N LEU A 839 -3.43 14.77 -32.08
CA LEU A 839 -3.59 13.38 -31.71
C LEU A 839 -5.08 13.01 -31.80
N LEU A 840 -5.34 11.85 -32.37
CA LEU A 840 -6.65 11.24 -32.33
C LEU A 840 -6.64 10.18 -31.23
N VAL A 841 -7.43 10.42 -30.20
CA VAL A 841 -7.59 9.52 -29.04
C VAL A 841 -8.96 8.86 -29.14
N LEU A 842 -8.98 7.55 -29.29
CA LEU A 842 -10.20 6.75 -29.26
C LEU A 842 -10.40 6.17 -27.86
N THR A 843 -11.47 6.54 -27.21
CA THR A 843 -11.86 6.02 -25.92
C THR A 843 -12.92 4.92 -26.08
N GLN A 844 -13.46 4.46 -24.99
CA GLN A 844 -14.55 3.48 -25.04
C GLN A 844 -15.87 4.07 -25.56
N ALA A 845 -16.08 5.38 -25.42
CA ALA A 845 -17.35 6.04 -25.75
C ALA A 845 -17.23 7.16 -26.80
N SER A 846 -16.02 7.69 -27.03
CA SER A 846 -15.82 8.86 -27.88
C SER A 846 -14.50 8.86 -28.64
N ALA A 847 -14.43 9.68 -29.70
CA ALA A 847 -13.21 10.02 -30.42
C ALA A 847 -12.84 11.47 -30.14
N CYS A 848 -11.66 11.71 -29.60
CA CYS A 848 -11.18 13.04 -29.22
C CYS A 848 -10.02 13.48 -30.12
N VAL A 849 -10.12 14.66 -30.71
CA VAL A 849 -9.01 15.31 -31.41
C VAL A 849 -8.34 16.28 -30.44
N VAL A 850 -7.07 16.04 -30.16
CA VAL A 850 -6.30 16.70 -29.10
C VAL A 850 -5.19 17.55 -29.68
N GLU A 851 -5.00 18.75 -29.11
CA GLU A 851 -3.87 19.63 -29.35
C GLU A 851 -3.14 19.91 -28.03
N MET A 852 -1.91 19.48 -27.89
CA MET A 852 -1.10 19.63 -26.69
C MET A 852 -1.88 19.26 -25.40
N ALA A 853 -2.42 20.26 -24.70
CA ALA A 853 -3.11 20.10 -23.43
C ALA A 853 -4.65 20.29 -23.51
N LYS A 854 -5.23 20.38 -24.71
CA LYS A 854 -6.66 20.72 -24.90
C LYS A 854 -7.33 19.75 -25.87
N ILE A 855 -8.56 19.32 -25.53
CA ILE A 855 -9.41 18.61 -26.46
C ILE A 855 -10.06 19.66 -27.38
N LYS A 856 -9.79 19.60 -28.65
CA LYS A 856 -10.34 20.54 -29.65
C LYS A 856 -11.68 20.11 -30.20
N GLN A 857 -11.92 18.82 -30.24
CA GLN A 857 -13.18 18.24 -30.67
C GLN A 857 -13.35 16.87 -30.02
N LYS A 858 -14.48 16.65 -29.36
CA LYS A 858 -14.91 15.36 -28.83
C LYS A 858 -16.14 14.92 -29.62
N ILE A 859 -16.13 13.69 -30.09
CA ILE A 859 -17.19 13.09 -30.90
C ILE A 859 -17.63 11.83 -30.20
N ASP A 860 -18.81 11.85 -29.61
CA ASP A 860 -19.37 10.68 -28.96
C ASP A 860 -19.83 9.68 -30.01
N TYR A 861 -19.57 8.38 -29.82
CA TYR A 861 -19.92 7.36 -30.80
C TYR A 861 -21.42 7.22 -31.00
N SER A 862 -22.23 7.53 -30.00
CA SER A 862 -23.70 7.55 -30.11
C SER A 862 -24.15 8.57 -31.17
N THR A 863 -23.47 9.71 -31.27
CA THR A 863 -23.83 10.82 -32.17
C THR A 863 -23.13 10.78 -33.53
N LEU A 864 -22.20 9.85 -33.74
CA LEU A 864 -21.45 9.69 -34.98
C LEU A 864 -22.38 9.41 -36.17
N LYS A 865 -22.33 10.26 -37.21
CA LYS A 865 -23.19 10.16 -38.41
C LYS A 865 -22.55 9.34 -39.53
N GLY A 866 -21.25 9.30 -39.64
CA GLY A 866 -20.55 8.54 -40.65
C GLY A 866 -19.04 8.76 -40.63
N ILE A 867 -18.34 7.91 -41.31
CA ILE A 867 -16.91 8.00 -41.55
C ILE A 867 -16.72 7.87 -43.07
N SER A 868 -16.07 8.83 -43.72
CA SER A 868 -15.82 8.78 -45.14
C SER A 868 -14.32 8.86 -45.44
N THR A 869 -13.92 8.11 -46.42
CA THR A 869 -12.55 8.15 -46.98
C THR A 869 -12.60 8.01 -48.48
N SER A 870 -11.55 8.41 -49.19
CA SER A 870 -11.44 8.23 -50.65
C SER A 870 -11.19 6.74 -50.98
N ASN A 871 -11.40 6.41 -52.25
CA ASN A 871 -10.98 5.15 -52.81
C ASN A 871 -9.47 5.08 -53.16
N LEU A 872 -8.77 6.23 -53.16
CA LEU A 872 -7.35 6.34 -53.49
C LEU A 872 -6.44 5.99 -52.32
N SER A 873 -5.13 6.01 -52.59
CA SER A 873 -4.09 5.63 -51.57
C SER A 873 -3.82 6.71 -50.51
N ASP A 874 -4.52 7.85 -50.54
CA ASP A 874 -4.37 8.89 -49.50
C ASP A 874 -4.83 8.43 -48.10
N GLY A 875 -4.33 9.08 -47.09
CA GLY A 875 -4.68 8.84 -45.65
C GLY A 875 -5.85 9.68 -45.13
N ILE A 876 -6.69 10.26 -46.01
CA ILE A 876 -7.76 11.18 -45.59
C ILE A 876 -8.94 10.39 -44.99
N VAL A 877 -9.36 10.83 -43.83
CA VAL A 877 -10.58 10.37 -43.12
C VAL A 877 -11.40 11.58 -42.74
N VAL A 878 -12.67 11.57 -43.07
CA VAL A 878 -13.64 12.57 -42.62
C VAL A 878 -14.61 11.93 -41.66
N ILE A 879 -14.68 12.44 -40.47
CA ILE A 879 -15.64 11.99 -39.44
C ILE A 879 -16.80 12.95 -39.42
N HIS A 880 -17.98 12.46 -39.83
CA HIS A 880 -19.22 13.23 -39.93
C HIS A 880 -19.90 13.29 -38.56
N VAL A 881 -20.22 14.52 -38.14
CA VAL A 881 -20.87 14.78 -36.85
C VAL A 881 -22.25 15.35 -37.05
N PRO A 882 -23.19 15.21 -36.08
CA PRO A 882 -24.52 15.80 -36.19
C PRO A 882 -24.48 17.33 -36.22
N GLU A 883 -25.55 17.94 -36.68
CA GLU A 883 -25.76 19.37 -36.62
C GLU A 883 -26.19 19.72 -35.19
N ASP A 884 -25.24 20.07 -34.35
CA ASP A 884 -25.47 20.46 -32.96
C ASP A 884 -24.61 21.71 -32.67
N ASN A 885 -25.15 22.65 -31.88
CA ASN A 885 -24.45 23.91 -31.51
C ASN A 885 -23.10 23.65 -30.79
N LYS A 886 -22.87 22.45 -30.30
CA LYS A 886 -21.62 22.02 -29.67
C LYS A 886 -20.56 21.52 -30.67
N GLN A 887 -20.97 21.09 -31.88
CA GLN A 887 -20.07 20.51 -32.90
C GLN A 887 -19.93 21.46 -34.08
N LYS A 888 -18.77 22.12 -34.21
CA LYS A 888 -18.45 23.11 -35.25
C LYS A 888 -18.33 22.58 -36.69
N GLY A 889 -18.77 21.37 -37.01
CA GLY A 889 -18.70 20.69 -38.31
C GLY A 889 -17.82 19.43 -38.31
N ASP A 890 -17.68 18.79 -39.49
CA ASP A 890 -16.98 17.51 -39.65
C ASP A 890 -15.47 17.61 -39.35
N ALA A 891 -14.86 16.55 -38.92
CA ALA A 891 -13.42 16.46 -38.66
C ALA A 891 -12.70 15.89 -39.89
N ILE A 892 -11.85 16.67 -40.53
CA ILE A 892 -11.01 16.28 -41.67
C ILE A 892 -9.63 15.94 -41.11
N LEU A 893 -9.26 14.67 -41.22
CA LEU A 893 -8.01 14.13 -40.66
C LEU A 893 -7.23 13.43 -41.78
N HIS A 894 -5.95 13.60 -41.79
CA HIS A 894 -5.02 12.73 -42.52
C HIS A 894 -4.36 11.80 -41.51
N CYS A 895 -4.46 10.50 -41.74
CA CYS A 895 -3.92 9.48 -40.89
C CYS A 895 -3.05 8.53 -41.70
N GLU A 896 -1.79 8.37 -41.34
CA GLU A 896 -0.88 7.44 -41.97
C GLU A 896 -1.35 5.97 -41.87
N HIS A 897 -1.96 5.65 -40.70
CA HIS A 897 -2.46 4.32 -40.42
C HIS A 897 -3.98 4.20 -40.61
N ILE A 898 -4.45 4.61 -41.77
CA ILE A 898 -5.89 4.76 -42.05
C ILE A 898 -6.68 3.46 -41.84
N PHE A 899 -6.20 2.34 -42.34
CA PHE A 899 -6.90 1.05 -42.22
C PHE A 899 -7.09 0.63 -40.76
N GLU A 900 -6.05 0.78 -39.94
CA GLU A 900 -6.07 0.49 -38.53
C GLU A 900 -7.01 1.44 -37.76
N THR A 901 -6.83 2.73 -38.00
CA THR A 901 -7.59 3.79 -37.31
C THR A 901 -9.08 3.71 -37.59
N VAL A 902 -9.46 3.58 -38.88
CA VAL A 902 -10.88 3.50 -39.25
C VAL A 902 -11.52 2.20 -38.75
N THR A 903 -10.78 1.08 -38.82
CA THR A 903 -11.28 -0.20 -38.31
C THR A 903 -11.52 -0.12 -36.81
N LYS A 904 -10.57 0.38 -36.03
CA LYS A 904 -10.74 0.54 -34.58
C LYS A 904 -11.86 1.51 -34.23
N LEU A 905 -11.94 2.64 -34.95
CA LEU A 905 -13.00 3.62 -34.76
C LEU A 905 -14.40 3.03 -35.01
N CYS A 906 -14.58 2.33 -36.13
CA CYS A 906 -15.89 1.77 -36.46
C CYS A 906 -16.27 0.56 -35.58
N MET A 907 -15.29 -0.21 -35.10
CA MET A 907 -15.52 -1.29 -34.13
C MET A 907 -15.91 -0.74 -32.77
N LEU A 908 -15.19 0.28 -32.25
CA LEU A 908 -15.51 0.90 -30.96
C LEU A 908 -16.84 1.62 -30.99
N ALA A 909 -17.17 2.23 -32.11
CA ALA A 909 -18.49 2.87 -32.30
C ALA A 909 -19.61 1.85 -32.56
N ASN A 910 -19.29 0.59 -32.87
CA ASN A 910 -20.21 -0.44 -33.34
C ASN A 910 -21.04 0.01 -34.55
N LYS A 911 -20.43 0.73 -35.47
CA LYS A 911 -21.07 1.39 -36.63
C LYS A 911 -20.31 1.11 -37.93
N GLN A 912 -20.03 -0.14 -38.23
CA GLN A 912 -19.29 -0.55 -39.42
C GLN A 912 -19.98 -0.15 -40.73
N ASN A 913 -21.32 -0.15 -40.75
CA ASN A 913 -22.13 0.21 -41.89
C ASN A 913 -22.08 1.70 -42.26
N LEU A 914 -21.58 2.56 -41.38
CA LEU A 914 -21.45 4.00 -41.61
C LEU A 914 -20.14 4.41 -42.27
N VAL A 915 -19.24 3.49 -42.54
CA VAL A 915 -18.00 3.75 -43.28
C VAL A 915 -18.27 3.76 -44.77
N LYS A 916 -18.01 4.91 -45.42
CA LYS A 916 -18.19 5.09 -46.85
C LYS A 916 -16.82 5.33 -47.52
N VAL A 917 -16.50 4.55 -48.53
CA VAL A 917 -15.38 4.77 -49.42
C VAL A 917 -15.92 5.48 -50.64
N VAL A 918 -15.48 6.73 -50.90
CA VAL A 918 -16.06 7.61 -51.90
C VAL A 918 -15.08 7.75 -53.06
N GLN A 919 -15.61 7.82 -54.28
CA GLN A 919 -14.86 8.04 -55.47
C GLN A 919 -15.02 9.48 -56.02
N GLY A 920 -13.94 10.14 -56.36
CA GLY A 920 -13.92 11.44 -57.00
C GLY A 920 -14.13 12.63 -56.08
N SER A 921 -15.25 12.75 -55.38
CA SER A 921 -15.51 13.88 -54.49
C SER A 921 -16.29 13.54 -53.23
N LEU A 922 -16.00 14.24 -52.15
CA LEU A 922 -16.65 14.08 -50.85
C LEU A 922 -17.17 15.41 -50.34
N ARG A 923 -18.42 15.46 -49.95
CA ARG A 923 -18.96 16.62 -49.25
C ARG A 923 -18.77 16.48 -47.75
N PHE A 924 -18.42 17.55 -47.08
CA PHE A 924 -18.28 17.62 -45.64
C PHE A 924 -18.84 18.96 -45.13
N ARG A 925 -19.26 18.94 -43.89
CA ARG A 925 -19.87 20.11 -43.26
C ARG A 925 -18.79 21.02 -42.66
N VAL A 926 -18.75 22.28 -43.06
CA VAL A 926 -17.84 23.28 -42.55
C VAL A 926 -18.37 23.94 -41.26
N GLY A 927 -19.66 24.15 -41.17
CA GLY A 927 -20.39 24.72 -40.05
C GLY A 927 -21.89 24.62 -40.25
N SER A 928 -22.68 25.29 -39.41
CA SER A 928 -24.12 25.32 -39.57
C SER A 928 -24.55 25.86 -40.93
N GLY A 929 -25.24 25.06 -41.73
CA GLY A 929 -25.73 25.41 -43.05
C GLY A 929 -24.65 25.61 -44.12
N LYS A 930 -23.38 25.35 -43.91
CA LYS A 930 -22.29 25.46 -44.88
C LYS A 930 -21.63 24.11 -45.15
N GLU A 931 -21.64 23.67 -46.39
CA GLU A 931 -20.92 22.51 -46.88
C GLU A 931 -19.68 22.90 -47.66
N GLY A 932 -18.65 22.09 -47.54
CA GLY A 932 -17.44 22.11 -48.35
C GLY A 932 -17.36 20.87 -49.22
N THR A 933 -16.65 20.94 -50.31
CA THR A 933 -16.37 19.79 -51.17
C THR A 933 -14.87 19.51 -51.18
N MET A 934 -14.52 18.26 -51.05
CA MET A 934 -13.18 17.73 -51.19
C MET A 934 -13.12 16.92 -52.50
N VAL A 935 -12.14 17.12 -53.31
CA VAL A 935 -11.95 16.43 -54.59
C VAL A 935 -10.68 15.59 -54.49
N PHE A 936 -10.77 14.34 -54.88
CA PHE A 936 -9.66 13.39 -54.86
C PHE A 936 -9.19 13.17 -56.30
N THR A 937 -7.90 13.37 -56.56
CA THR A 937 -7.27 13.21 -57.88
C THR A 937 -5.98 12.42 -57.76
N VAL A 938 -5.53 11.83 -58.83
CA VAL A 938 -4.27 11.14 -58.96
C VAL A 938 -3.23 12.07 -59.58
N GLY A 939 -2.02 12.09 -59.02
CA GLY A 939 -0.91 12.92 -59.49
C GLY A 939 0.46 12.30 -59.16
N GLN A 940 1.52 13.02 -59.53
CA GLN A 940 2.90 12.54 -59.33
C GLN A 940 3.37 12.61 -57.89
N GLU A 941 2.98 13.65 -57.15
CA GLU A 941 3.32 13.83 -55.72
C GLU A 941 2.07 14.00 -54.89
N PRO A 942 2.05 13.43 -53.67
CA PRO A 942 0.88 13.55 -52.79
C PRO A 942 0.83 14.97 -52.25
N GLN A 943 -0.28 15.67 -52.46
CA GLN A 943 -0.48 17.02 -51.97
C GLN A 943 -1.94 17.23 -51.49
N VAL A 944 -2.08 18.09 -50.50
CA VAL A 944 -3.40 18.56 -50.07
C VAL A 944 -3.41 20.07 -50.08
N PHE A 945 -4.17 20.68 -50.95
CA PHE A 945 -4.21 22.13 -51.12
C PHE A 945 -5.63 22.63 -51.44
N LYS A 946 -5.82 23.92 -51.21
CA LYS A 946 -7.05 24.60 -51.58
C LYS A 946 -7.01 25.05 -53.01
N ALA A 947 -7.90 24.57 -53.84
CA ALA A 947 -8.00 24.97 -55.23
C ALA A 947 -8.57 26.38 -55.35
N LYS A 948 -8.37 27.04 -56.51
CA LYS A 948 -8.86 28.41 -56.81
C LYS A 948 -10.39 28.52 -56.69
N ASN A 949 -11.11 27.43 -56.92
CA ASN A 949 -12.58 27.33 -56.75
C ASN A 949 -13.04 27.15 -55.27
N GLY A 950 -12.12 27.21 -54.33
CA GLY A 950 -12.43 27.11 -52.92
C GLY A 950 -12.57 25.67 -52.36
N GLN A 951 -12.46 24.65 -53.22
CA GLN A 951 -12.55 23.23 -52.82
C GLN A 951 -11.20 22.72 -52.27
N LEU A 952 -11.23 21.75 -51.41
CA LEU A 952 -10.03 21.04 -50.96
C LEU A 952 -9.68 19.94 -51.97
N THR A 953 -8.50 20.03 -52.57
CA THR A 953 -8.03 19.02 -53.50
C THR A 953 -6.98 18.16 -52.83
N VAL A 954 -7.18 16.88 -52.87
CA VAL A 954 -6.28 15.84 -52.37
C VAL A 954 -5.72 15.08 -53.58
N VAL A 955 -4.44 15.16 -53.77
CA VAL A 955 -3.71 14.46 -54.82
C VAL A 955 -3.08 13.22 -54.20
N SER A 956 -3.35 12.07 -54.73
CA SER A 956 -2.73 10.81 -54.34
C SER A 956 -1.79 10.31 -55.42
N THR A 957 -0.71 9.67 -55.07
CA THR A 957 0.16 8.99 -56.03
C THR A 957 -0.46 7.67 -56.48
N GLN A 958 -0.34 7.38 -57.76
CA GLN A 958 -0.76 6.08 -58.26
C GLN A 958 0.18 5.01 -57.70
N MET A 959 -0.30 4.06 -56.95
CA MET A 959 0.50 2.90 -56.61
C MET A 959 0.79 2.07 -57.87
N SER A 960 2.04 1.94 -58.23
CA SER A 960 2.46 0.93 -59.22
C SER A 960 1.93 -0.43 -58.78
N SER A 961 1.12 -1.06 -59.61
CA SER A 961 0.44 -2.33 -59.44
C SER A 961 1.39 -3.48 -59.08
#